data_9f92dff82801f99181e7b38fc242d117
#
_entry.id   9f92dff82801f99181e7b38fc242d117
#
_cell.length_a   1.000
_cell.length_b   1.000
_cell.length_c   1.000
_cell.angle_alpha   90.00
_cell.angle_beta   90.00
_cell.angle_gamma   90.00
#
_symmetry.space_group_name_H-M   'P 1'
#
loop_
_entity.id
_entity.type
_entity.pdbx_description
1 polymer ?
#
loop_
_entity_poly.entity_id
_entity_poly.type
_entity_poly.pdbx_seq_one_letter_code
_entity_poly.pdbx_strand_id
1 'polypeptide(L)'
;MPENIELPGASHNKTNQVERAVDTPADFTSPEELYKDLIAAIKKYHPSTDLSDIEKAYETARKAHEGQFRKSGEPYIIHPLCVAIILAELELDKESIIAGLLHDVVEDTVMTTEDVAKEFGDEVALLVDGVTKLTQLNYQHDKIEVQAENLRKMFLAMAKDIRVILIKLADRLHNMRTMQYQSPAKQIEKSRETMEIYAPIAHRLGISKIKVELDDLSMKYLMPDVYNDLVEQVNLNRPGREAFIKSIIKEVGMHISNAGIEAEIDGRVKHFFSIYRKMVNQNKTLDQIYDIFAVRIKVDTVKDCYAALGVIHEMYKPIPGRFKDYIAMPKPNNYQSLHTTLIASNGQPFEIQIRTYEMHKIAEYGIAAHWKYKEGKTGEKDNQSEEAKLSWLRQILEWQKEMSDNKEFLSSIKNDLNLFSDSVYCFTPTGDVKNLPAGSCPIDFAYSIHSAVGNKMVGARVNGKLVTIDYVIKNGDRIEIITSQNSKGPSRDWLSIVKSTQAKNKINQWFKQELKEDNIIKGKEMVANYCKTKGIVLSDITKPEYVEKCLNKYGFKDWDSILAAVGHGALKESQIVNRLNEEHLKTKKAEVTDKDVLEEIVAAESKEKAKKKEGKGGIVVKGIHDVAVRFSKCCNPVPGDEIVGFVTRGRGISIHRTDCVNIINFPANERARLIEAEWEQGQTAGDTYEVEINIFANNRTGLIVDISRMFTEAEIDVKSMNCRLNKKEFATISVGFDIHGKEELNRIIDKLRKIDGVT
;
A
#
# COMPACT_ATOMS: atom_id res chain seq x y z
N MET A 1 -11.87 7.32 -2.90
CA MET A 1 -12.82 6.18 -2.76
C MET A 1 -14.19 6.78 -2.53
N PRO A 2 -15.22 6.52 -3.31
CA PRO A 2 -16.59 6.86 -2.95
C PRO A 2 -17.09 5.86 -1.91
N GLU A 3 -17.86 6.40 -0.99
CA GLU A 3 -18.44 5.74 0.17
C GLU A 3 -19.38 4.58 -0.17
N ASN A 4 -19.49 3.68 0.79
CA ASN A 4 -20.31 2.48 0.87
C ASN A 4 -21.71 2.60 0.22
N ILE A 5 -21.98 1.70 -0.71
CA ILE A 5 -23.36 1.33 -1.07
C ILE A 5 -23.67 0.02 -0.35
N GLU A 6 -24.46 0.09 0.72
CA GLU A 6 -25.03 -1.07 1.40
C GLU A 6 -26.23 -1.59 0.59
N LEU A 7 -26.27 -2.89 0.39
CA LEU A 7 -27.45 -3.64 -0.10
C LEU A 7 -28.21 -4.25 1.09
N PRO A 8 -29.54 -4.39 1.03
CA PRO A 8 -30.37 -4.75 2.15
C PRO A 8 -30.44 -6.28 2.40
N GLY A 9 -30.34 -6.64 3.68
CA GLY A 9 -31.01 -7.76 4.33
C GLY A 9 -30.49 -9.17 4.05
N ALA A 10 -29.59 -9.69 4.90
CA ALA A 10 -29.43 -11.13 5.06
C ALA A 10 -29.76 -11.52 6.49
N SER A 11 -30.78 -12.37 6.64
CA SER A 11 -31.27 -12.99 7.87
C SER A 11 -30.21 -13.90 8.49
N HIS A 12 -30.06 -13.81 9.80
CA HIS A 12 -29.25 -14.72 10.62
C HIS A 12 -29.80 -16.16 10.54
N ASN A 13 -29.02 -17.06 9.96
CA ASN A 13 -29.17 -18.49 10.20
C ASN A 13 -27.96 -18.97 11.03
N LYS A 14 -28.28 -19.53 12.19
CA LYS A 14 -27.38 -20.27 13.07
C LYS A 14 -26.82 -21.48 12.31
N THR A 15 -25.51 -21.50 12.06
CA THR A 15 -24.82 -22.66 11.53
C THR A 15 -24.19 -23.46 12.64
N ASN A 16 -24.64 -24.70 12.79
CA ASN A 16 -24.04 -25.76 13.59
C ASN A 16 -22.56 -25.95 13.18
N GLN A 17 -21.69 -26.00 14.19
CA GLN A 17 -20.35 -26.54 14.03
C GLN A 17 -20.45 -28.02 13.72
N VAL A 18 -20.17 -28.38 12.48
CA VAL A 18 -19.88 -29.75 12.06
C VAL A 18 -18.36 -29.82 11.98
N GLU A 19 -17.75 -30.57 12.89
CA GLU A 19 -16.38 -31.04 12.77
C GLU A 19 -16.23 -31.80 11.43
N ARG A 20 -15.51 -31.25 10.48
CA ARG A 20 -15.15 -31.95 9.25
C ARG A 20 -13.98 -32.84 9.56
N ALA A 21 -14.24 -34.15 9.49
CA ALA A 21 -13.23 -35.18 9.42
C ALA A 21 -12.26 -34.88 8.25
N VAL A 22 -10.99 -34.82 8.56
CA VAL A 22 -9.88 -34.79 7.60
C VAL A 22 -9.70 -36.23 7.15
N ASP A 23 -10.25 -36.60 5.98
CA ASP A 23 -9.82 -37.79 5.26
C ASP A 23 -10.34 -37.78 3.84
N THR A 24 -9.64 -37.09 2.94
CA THR A 24 -9.37 -37.46 1.55
C THR A 24 -8.10 -36.74 1.12
N PRO A 25 -7.06 -37.43 0.55
CA PRO A 25 -5.91 -36.75 -0.03
C PRO A 25 -6.43 -35.78 -1.10
N ALA A 26 -6.03 -34.51 -1.01
CA ALA A 26 -6.29 -33.57 -2.07
C ALA A 26 -5.64 -34.13 -3.36
N ASP A 27 -6.41 -34.22 -4.44
CA ASP A 27 -5.93 -34.65 -5.75
C ASP A 27 -5.03 -33.53 -6.29
N PHE A 28 -3.73 -33.64 -6.03
CA PHE A 28 -2.70 -32.70 -6.53
C PHE A 28 -1.82 -33.38 -7.55
N THR A 29 -1.37 -32.60 -8.54
CA THR A 29 -0.41 -33.08 -9.55
C THR A 29 0.91 -33.48 -8.86
N SER A 30 1.47 -34.63 -9.18
CA SER A 30 2.71 -35.10 -8.56
C SER A 30 3.89 -34.15 -8.87
N PRO A 31 4.88 -34.05 -7.95
CA PRO A 31 6.10 -33.27 -8.22
C PRO A 31 6.83 -33.71 -9.51
N GLU A 32 6.80 -35.01 -9.84
CA GLU A 32 7.41 -35.56 -11.04
C GLU A 32 6.71 -35.14 -12.33
N GLU A 33 5.37 -35.00 -12.30
CA GLU A 33 4.60 -34.49 -13.44
C GLU A 33 4.83 -32.97 -13.60
N LEU A 34 4.79 -32.20 -12.52
CA LEU A 34 5.09 -30.76 -12.56
C LEU A 34 6.52 -30.49 -13.04
N TYR A 35 7.50 -31.34 -12.68
CA TYR A 35 8.85 -31.20 -13.20
C TYR A 35 8.91 -31.44 -14.71
N LYS A 36 8.17 -32.44 -15.23
CA LYS A 36 8.04 -32.65 -16.69
C LYS A 36 7.40 -31.46 -17.39
N ASP A 37 6.37 -30.85 -16.78
CA ASP A 37 5.73 -29.67 -17.31
C ASP A 37 6.68 -28.47 -17.34
N LEU A 38 7.51 -28.29 -16.29
CA LEU A 38 8.56 -27.28 -16.24
C LEU A 38 9.54 -27.45 -17.41
N ILE A 39 10.06 -28.67 -17.60
CA ILE A 39 10.99 -28.98 -18.70
C ILE A 39 10.34 -28.75 -20.07
N ALA A 40 9.09 -29.16 -20.24
CA ALA A 40 8.34 -28.94 -21.47
C ALA A 40 8.13 -27.43 -21.75
N ALA A 41 7.85 -26.64 -20.70
CA ALA A 41 7.71 -25.18 -20.81
C ALA A 41 9.03 -24.52 -21.25
N ILE A 42 10.16 -24.92 -20.65
CA ILE A 42 11.48 -24.37 -20.99
C ILE A 42 11.87 -24.73 -22.44
N LYS A 43 11.67 -25.98 -22.85
CA LYS A 43 12.02 -26.48 -24.21
C LYS A 43 11.22 -25.73 -25.31
N LYS A 44 10.09 -25.19 -25.02
CA LYS A 44 9.29 -24.40 -25.97
C LYS A 44 10.02 -23.15 -26.49
N TYR A 45 10.75 -22.46 -25.61
CA TYR A 45 11.44 -21.22 -25.98
C TYR A 45 12.97 -21.37 -26.01
N HIS A 46 13.52 -22.41 -25.37
CA HIS A 46 14.94 -22.72 -25.31
C HIS A 46 15.20 -24.21 -25.58
N PRO A 47 15.09 -24.68 -26.84
CA PRO A 47 15.24 -26.12 -27.18
C PRO A 47 16.63 -26.71 -26.88
N SER A 48 17.67 -25.86 -26.89
CA SER A 48 19.09 -26.26 -26.74
C SER A 48 19.65 -25.99 -25.33
N THR A 49 18.83 -25.59 -24.35
CA THR A 49 19.31 -25.29 -22.99
C THR A 49 19.81 -26.53 -22.30
N ASP A 50 20.99 -26.44 -21.67
CA ASP A 50 21.47 -27.41 -20.71
C ASP A 50 20.62 -27.36 -19.44
N LEU A 51 19.97 -28.47 -19.14
CA LEU A 51 19.00 -28.60 -18.03
C LEU A 51 19.65 -29.14 -16.74
N SER A 52 20.94 -29.43 -16.75
CA SER A 52 21.65 -30.09 -15.62
C SER A 52 21.57 -29.25 -14.32
N ASP A 53 21.72 -27.90 -14.42
CA ASP A 53 21.65 -27.01 -13.25
C ASP A 53 20.20 -26.87 -12.73
N ILE A 54 19.21 -26.94 -13.61
CA ILE A 54 17.79 -26.88 -13.24
C ILE A 54 17.40 -28.18 -12.53
N GLU A 55 17.87 -29.35 -13.02
CA GLU A 55 17.68 -30.64 -12.37
C GLU A 55 18.34 -30.67 -10.99
N LYS A 56 19.58 -30.19 -10.90
CA LYS A 56 20.29 -30.03 -9.63
C LYS A 56 19.54 -29.12 -8.65
N ALA A 57 19.01 -27.98 -9.11
CA ALA A 57 18.22 -27.06 -8.28
C ALA A 57 16.93 -27.70 -7.77
N TYR A 58 16.22 -28.45 -8.64
CA TYR A 58 15.01 -29.17 -8.25
C TYR A 58 15.33 -30.24 -7.17
N GLU A 59 16.38 -31.05 -7.35
CA GLU A 59 16.77 -32.07 -6.37
C GLU A 59 17.23 -31.45 -5.04
N THR A 60 17.93 -30.30 -5.09
CA THR A 60 18.35 -29.55 -3.90
C THR A 60 17.14 -29.03 -3.15
N ALA A 61 16.19 -28.35 -3.84
CA ALA A 61 14.97 -27.86 -3.23
C ALA A 61 14.10 -29.00 -2.67
N ARG A 62 13.97 -30.10 -3.39
CA ARG A 62 13.22 -31.29 -2.95
C ARG A 62 13.77 -31.88 -1.65
N LYS A 63 15.10 -32.04 -1.56
CA LYS A 63 15.76 -32.51 -0.34
C LYS A 63 15.65 -31.54 0.81
N ALA A 64 15.79 -30.23 0.54
CA ALA A 64 15.72 -29.17 1.57
C ALA A 64 14.32 -29.10 2.20
N HIS A 65 13.26 -29.30 1.43
CA HIS A 65 11.87 -29.30 1.88
C HIS A 65 11.28 -30.68 2.19
N GLU A 66 12.13 -31.71 2.33
CA GLU A 66 11.68 -33.08 2.62
C GLU A 66 10.91 -33.13 3.95
N GLY A 67 9.72 -33.74 3.94
CA GLY A 67 8.84 -33.83 5.12
C GLY A 67 8.06 -32.54 5.45
N GLN A 68 8.21 -31.47 4.68
CA GLN A 68 7.39 -30.25 4.82
C GLN A 68 6.14 -30.34 3.93
N PHE A 69 5.01 -29.85 4.49
CA PHE A 69 3.71 -29.82 3.81
C PHE A 69 3.10 -28.44 3.89
N ARG A 70 2.39 -28.05 2.84
CA ARG A 70 1.58 -26.84 2.82
C ARG A 70 0.25 -27.04 3.58
N LYS A 71 -0.47 -25.96 3.85
CA LYS A 71 -1.82 -26.01 4.48
C LYS A 71 -2.86 -26.75 3.63
N SER A 72 -2.61 -26.89 2.33
CA SER A 72 -3.39 -27.71 1.39
C SER A 72 -3.20 -29.21 1.59
N GLY A 73 -2.16 -29.62 2.38
CA GLY A 73 -1.76 -31.00 2.56
C GLY A 73 -0.79 -31.52 1.48
N GLU A 74 -0.47 -30.71 0.47
CA GLU A 74 0.49 -31.07 -0.58
C GLU A 74 1.95 -30.93 -0.10
N PRO A 75 2.91 -31.73 -0.64
CA PRO A 75 4.34 -31.57 -0.39
C PRO A 75 4.80 -30.15 -0.74
N TYR A 76 5.66 -29.56 0.10
CA TYR A 76 6.08 -28.16 -0.05
C TYR A 76 6.74 -27.87 -1.41
N ILE A 77 7.51 -28.85 -1.96
CA ILE A 77 8.22 -28.73 -3.24
C ILE A 77 7.30 -28.37 -4.43
N ILE A 78 6.00 -28.64 -4.35
CA ILE A 78 5.02 -28.28 -5.38
C ILE A 78 4.99 -26.76 -5.58
N HIS A 79 5.16 -25.98 -4.50
CA HIS A 79 5.18 -24.54 -4.60
C HIS A 79 6.33 -23.98 -5.43
N PRO A 80 7.61 -24.26 -5.12
CA PRO A 80 8.73 -23.82 -5.95
C PRO A 80 8.63 -24.30 -7.40
N LEU A 81 8.15 -25.53 -7.64
CA LEU A 81 7.92 -26.04 -9.00
C LEU A 81 6.89 -25.18 -9.76
N CYS A 82 5.74 -24.88 -9.14
CA CYS A 82 4.73 -24.04 -9.77
C CYS A 82 5.24 -22.61 -10.01
N VAL A 83 6.03 -22.05 -9.09
CA VAL A 83 6.71 -20.76 -9.29
C VAL A 83 7.65 -20.82 -10.49
N ALA A 84 8.49 -21.85 -10.59
CA ALA A 84 9.40 -22.04 -11.71
C ALA A 84 8.66 -22.22 -13.05
N ILE A 85 7.53 -22.91 -13.07
CA ILE A 85 6.67 -23.06 -14.26
C ILE A 85 6.11 -21.68 -14.67
N ILE A 86 5.64 -20.86 -13.75
CA ILE A 86 5.17 -19.50 -14.05
C ILE A 86 6.30 -18.66 -14.66
N LEU A 87 7.53 -18.77 -14.12
CA LEU A 87 8.69 -18.06 -14.67
C LEU A 87 9.07 -18.57 -16.07
N ALA A 88 9.02 -19.90 -16.30
CA ALA A 88 9.22 -20.50 -17.61
C ALA A 88 8.15 -20.08 -18.63
N GLU A 89 6.90 -19.95 -18.20
CA GLU A 89 5.81 -19.40 -19.02
C GLU A 89 5.99 -17.91 -19.36
N LEU A 90 6.80 -17.17 -18.59
CA LEU A 90 7.23 -15.80 -18.89
C LEU A 90 8.47 -15.76 -19.78
N GLU A 91 8.98 -16.91 -20.22
CA GLU A 91 10.18 -17.06 -21.05
C GLU A 91 11.45 -16.47 -20.41
N LEU A 92 11.62 -16.59 -19.07
CA LEU A 92 12.79 -16.09 -18.35
C LEU A 92 14.02 -17.00 -18.49
N ASP A 93 15.19 -16.44 -18.15
CA ASP A 93 16.49 -17.12 -18.19
C ASP A 93 16.62 -18.27 -17.18
N LYS A 94 17.65 -19.09 -17.38
CA LYS A 94 17.94 -20.27 -16.54
C LYS A 94 18.14 -19.89 -15.08
N GLU A 95 18.87 -18.83 -14.81
CA GLU A 95 19.19 -18.33 -13.48
C GLU A 95 17.93 -17.91 -12.71
N SER A 96 16.97 -17.28 -13.37
CA SER A 96 15.65 -16.91 -12.80
C SER A 96 14.82 -18.14 -12.43
N ILE A 97 14.85 -19.19 -13.27
CA ILE A 97 14.14 -20.45 -13.00
C ILE A 97 14.76 -21.18 -11.82
N ILE A 98 16.10 -21.28 -11.77
CA ILE A 98 16.83 -21.86 -10.65
C ILE A 98 16.53 -21.08 -9.36
N ALA A 99 16.60 -19.75 -9.41
CA ALA A 99 16.25 -18.91 -8.26
C ALA A 99 14.77 -19.09 -7.83
N GLY A 100 13.85 -19.33 -8.78
CA GLY A 100 12.46 -19.66 -8.49
C GLY A 100 12.28 -21.00 -7.80
N LEU A 101 13.11 -22.02 -8.13
CA LEU A 101 13.12 -23.30 -7.44
C LEU A 101 13.70 -23.21 -6.02
N LEU A 102 14.65 -22.28 -5.79
CA LEU A 102 15.41 -22.15 -4.54
C LEU A 102 14.95 -20.99 -3.65
N HIS A 103 13.91 -20.21 -4.04
CA HIS A 103 13.59 -18.95 -3.39
C HIS A 103 13.22 -19.06 -1.91
N ASP A 104 12.59 -20.17 -1.50
CA ASP A 104 12.20 -20.44 -0.11
C ASP A 104 13.23 -21.28 0.66
N VAL A 105 14.23 -21.85 -0.02
CA VAL A 105 15.21 -22.75 0.62
C VAL A 105 16.01 -22.03 1.71
N VAL A 106 16.43 -20.78 1.47
CA VAL A 106 17.18 -19.96 2.43
C VAL A 106 16.30 -19.46 3.59
N GLU A 107 14.99 -19.30 3.35
CA GLU A 107 14.06 -18.81 4.37
C GLU A 107 13.57 -19.94 5.30
N ASP A 108 13.20 -21.07 4.73
CA ASP A 108 12.47 -22.14 5.41
C ASP A 108 13.33 -23.35 5.76
N THR A 109 14.63 -23.34 5.43
CA THR A 109 15.55 -24.48 5.68
C THR A 109 16.89 -24.03 6.28
N VAL A 110 17.81 -24.97 6.48
CA VAL A 110 19.15 -24.71 7.04
C VAL A 110 20.18 -24.21 6.02
N MET A 111 19.82 -24.17 4.72
CA MET A 111 20.71 -23.75 3.64
C MET A 111 20.92 -22.23 3.69
N THR A 112 22.18 -21.80 3.50
CA THR A 112 22.52 -20.35 3.53
C THR A 112 22.68 -19.78 2.13
N THR A 113 22.68 -18.46 2.00
CA THR A 113 22.94 -17.77 0.72
C THR A 113 24.34 -18.10 0.19
N GLU A 114 25.31 -18.29 1.08
CA GLU A 114 26.68 -18.70 0.73
C GLU A 114 26.73 -20.12 0.13
N ASP A 115 25.87 -21.03 0.61
CA ASP A 115 25.77 -22.39 0.05
C ASP A 115 25.15 -22.33 -1.35
N VAL A 116 24.12 -21.52 -1.55
CA VAL A 116 23.54 -21.28 -2.88
C VAL A 116 24.57 -20.70 -3.84
N ALA A 117 25.40 -19.72 -3.39
CA ALA A 117 26.45 -19.14 -4.22
C ALA A 117 27.51 -20.18 -4.66
N LYS A 118 27.92 -21.06 -3.76
CA LYS A 118 28.89 -22.14 -4.07
C LYS A 118 28.34 -23.14 -5.06
N GLU A 119 27.04 -23.46 -4.97
CA GLU A 119 26.44 -24.53 -5.77
C GLU A 119 25.89 -24.08 -7.12
N PHE A 120 25.33 -22.83 -7.18
CA PHE A 120 24.59 -22.30 -8.33
C PHE A 120 25.11 -20.97 -8.84
N GLY A 121 26.16 -20.43 -8.21
CA GLY A 121 26.80 -19.16 -8.60
C GLY A 121 26.23 -17.92 -7.92
N ASP A 122 27.00 -16.82 -7.98
CA ASP A 122 26.69 -15.56 -7.29
C ASP A 122 25.42 -14.89 -7.82
N GLU A 123 25.09 -15.07 -9.09
CA GLU A 123 23.91 -14.50 -9.73
C GLU A 123 22.62 -15.09 -9.15
N VAL A 124 22.55 -16.42 -9.06
CA VAL A 124 21.40 -17.11 -8.45
C VAL A 124 21.28 -16.74 -6.97
N ALA A 125 22.41 -16.72 -6.24
CA ALA A 125 22.43 -16.34 -4.84
C ALA A 125 21.93 -14.90 -4.61
N LEU A 126 22.31 -13.95 -5.49
CA LEU A 126 21.82 -12.57 -5.45
C LEU A 126 20.29 -12.50 -5.62
N LEU A 127 19.74 -13.27 -6.55
CA LEU A 127 18.30 -13.31 -6.80
C LEU A 127 17.55 -13.90 -5.60
N VAL A 128 18.02 -15.04 -5.06
CA VAL A 128 17.43 -15.69 -3.88
C VAL A 128 17.48 -14.78 -2.66
N ASP A 129 18.66 -14.18 -2.35
CA ASP A 129 18.83 -13.21 -1.26
C ASP A 129 17.89 -12.00 -1.41
N GLY A 130 17.71 -11.51 -2.64
CA GLY A 130 16.79 -10.42 -2.96
C GLY A 130 15.34 -10.78 -2.62
N VAL A 131 14.89 -11.97 -2.94
CA VAL A 131 13.51 -12.44 -2.64
C VAL A 131 13.33 -12.69 -1.15
N THR A 132 14.29 -13.34 -0.47
CA THR A 132 14.26 -13.68 0.97
C THR A 132 14.21 -12.42 1.86
N LYS A 133 15.02 -11.41 1.56
CA LYS A 133 15.05 -10.15 2.34
C LYS A 133 13.73 -9.37 2.34
N LEU A 134 12.85 -9.69 1.40
CA LEU A 134 11.50 -9.09 1.33
C LEU A 134 10.53 -9.70 2.36
N THR A 135 10.84 -10.87 2.90
CA THR A 135 9.95 -11.64 3.80
C THR A 135 10.32 -11.47 5.28
N GLN A 136 11.59 -11.21 5.61
CA GLN A 136 12.11 -11.17 6.98
C GLN A 136 11.88 -9.82 7.67
N LEU A 137 10.71 -9.61 8.33
CA LEU A 137 10.52 -8.50 9.25
C LEU A 137 9.79 -8.88 10.53
N ASN A 138 10.46 -8.60 11.65
CA ASN A 138 9.97 -8.84 13.00
C ASN A 138 8.79 -7.93 13.37
N TYR A 139 7.70 -8.54 13.83
CA TYR A 139 6.38 -7.98 14.15
C TYR A 139 6.31 -7.12 15.44
N GLN A 140 7.27 -6.23 15.69
CA GLN A 140 7.22 -5.38 16.89
C GLN A 140 6.83 -3.91 16.66
N HIS A 141 6.54 -3.51 15.41
CA HIS A 141 6.20 -2.13 15.04
C HIS A 141 4.82 -1.99 14.41
N ASP A 142 4.33 -0.75 14.33
CA ASP A 142 3.06 -0.39 13.71
C ASP A 142 2.98 -0.97 12.29
N LYS A 143 1.85 -1.62 11.92
CA LYS A 143 1.65 -2.29 10.62
C LYS A 143 2.02 -1.42 9.41
N ILE A 144 1.85 -0.11 9.52
CA ILE A 144 2.17 0.85 8.45
C ILE A 144 3.69 1.01 8.27
N GLU A 145 4.45 1.04 9.37
CA GLU A 145 5.92 1.15 9.31
C GLU A 145 6.54 -0.11 8.69
N VAL A 146 6.04 -1.28 9.08
CA VAL A 146 6.48 -2.57 8.52
C VAL A 146 6.19 -2.65 7.01
N GLN A 147 5.01 -2.23 6.57
CA GLN A 147 4.64 -2.24 5.16
C GLN A 147 5.50 -1.27 4.32
N ALA A 148 5.80 -0.07 4.87
CA ALA A 148 6.66 0.89 4.20
C ALA A 148 8.10 0.38 4.06
N GLU A 149 8.64 -0.23 5.11
CA GLU A 149 9.98 -0.79 5.10
C GLU A 149 10.12 -1.97 4.13
N ASN A 150 9.10 -2.84 4.07
CA ASN A 150 9.05 -3.93 3.09
C ASN A 150 9.07 -3.41 1.65
N LEU A 151 8.27 -2.39 1.35
CA LEU A 151 8.27 -1.76 0.03
C LEU A 151 9.60 -1.09 -0.29
N ARG A 152 10.24 -0.42 0.67
CA ARG A 152 11.58 0.16 0.48
C ARG A 152 12.62 -0.89 0.10
N LYS A 153 12.66 -2.00 0.84
CA LYS A 153 13.56 -3.13 0.56
C LYS A 153 13.27 -3.75 -0.81
N MET A 154 12.01 -3.92 -1.13
CA MET A 154 11.58 -4.44 -2.44
C MET A 154 12.09 -3.57 -3.60
N PHE A 155 11.91 -2.25 -3.52
CA PHE A 155 12.39 -1.35 -4.57
C PHE A 155 13.92 -1.31 -4.64
N LEU A 156 14.62 -1.42 -3.51
CA LEU A 156 16.08 -1.53 -3.50
C LEU A 156 16.58 -2.82 -4.15
N ALA A 157 15.91 -3.95 -3.89
CA ALA A 157 16.23 -5.23 -4.52
C ALA A 157 15.95 -5.18 -6.02
N MET A 158 14.80 -4.64 -6.45
CA MET A 158 14.44 -4.41 -7.86
C MET A 158 15.46 -3.53 -8.59
N ALA A 159 16.05 -2.56 -7.90
CA ALA A 159 17.06 -1.67 -8.48
C ALA A 159 18.41 -2.35 -8.71
N LYS A 160 18.69 -3.41 -7.96
CA LYS A 160 19.86 -4.25 -8.19
C LYS A 160 19.64 -5.22 -9.36
N ASP A 161 18.50 -5.91 -9.32
CA ASP A 161 18.08 -6.81 -10.39
C ASP A 161 16.55 -6.90 -10.44
N ILE A 162 15.98 -6.57 -11.60
CA ILE A 162 14.52 -6.57 -11.80
C ILE A 162 13.92 -7.99 -11.73
N ARG A 163 14.70 -9.04 -11.93
CA ARG A 163 14.24 -10.43 -11.87
C ARG A 163 13.75 -10.80 -10.46
N VAL A 164 14.26 -10.15 -9.41
CA VAL A 164 13.77 -10.34 -8.03
C VAL A 164 12.26 -10.10 -7.91
N ILE A 165 11.74 -9.04 -8.55
CA ILE A 165 10.30 -8.81 -8.50
C ILE A 165 9.51 -9.76 -9.40
N LEU A 166 10.09 -10.24 -10.50
CA LEU A 166 9.44 -11.22 -11.37
C LEU A 166 9.24 -12.53 -10.61
N ILE A 167 10.27 -13.01 -9.89
CA ILE A 167 10.18 -14.18 -9.01
C ILE A 167 9.12 -13.94 -7.92
N LYS A 168 9.15 -12.77 -7.28
CA LYS A 168 8.16 -12.43 -6.22
C LYS A 168 6.73 -12.33 -6.73
N LEU A 169 6.52 -11.88 -7.96
CA LEU A 169 5.19 -11.88 -8.61
C LEU A 169 4.71 -13.28 -8.94
N ALA A 170 5.61 -14.19 -9.36
CA ALA A 170 5.29 -15.60 -9.61
C ALA A 170 4.94 -16.31 -8.28
N ASP A 171 5.74 -16.10 -7.22
CA ASP A 171 5.45 -16.57 -5.86
C ASP A 171 4.06 -16.07 -5.39
N ARG A 172 3.82 -14.78 -5.49
CA ARG A 172 2.52 -14.18 -5.10
C ARG A 172 1.36 -14.77 -5.88
N LEU A 173 1.53 -14.99 -7.18
CA LEU A 173 0.48 -15.58 -8.02
C LEU A 173 0.15 -17.00 -7.58
N HIS A 174 1.16 -17.85 -7.35
CA HIS A 174 0.90 -19.21 -6.87
C HIS A 174 0.26 -19.21 -5.47
N ASN A 175 0.70 -18.33 -4.57
CA ASN A 175 0.09 -18.17 -3.26
C ASN A 175 -1.38 -17.71 -3.35
N MET A 176 -1.73 -16.87 -4.33
CA MET A 176 -3.12 -16.45 -4.56
C MET A 176 -3.96 -17.59 -5.16
N ARG A 177 -3.41 -18.44 -6.02
CA ARG A 177 -4.08 -19.64 -6.57
C ARG A 177 -4.46 -20.64 -5.47
N THR A 178 -3.65 -20.75 -4.40
CA THR A 178 -3.86 -21.65 -3.27
C THR A 178 -4.48 -20.98 -2.04
N MET A 179 -4.99 -19.74 -2.18
CA MET A 179 -5.50 -18.92 -1.07
C MET A 179 -6.74 -19.52 -0.36
N GLN A 180 -7.46 -20.42 -1.01
CA GLN A 180 -8.63 -21.11 -0.44
C GLN A 180 -8.32 -21.91 0.84
N TYR A 181 -7.08 -22.36 1.01
CA TYR A 181 -6.64 -23.11 2.18
C TYR A 181 -6.20 -22.21 3.36
N GLN A 182 -6.23 -20.89 3.20
CA GLN A 182 -5.88 -19.95 4.25
C GLN A 182 -7.13 -19.52 5.06
N SER A 183 -6.90 -19.02 6.29
CA SER A 183 -7.99 -18.46 7.10
C SER A 183 -8.64 -17.24 6.43
N PRO A 184 -9.94 -16.98 6.64
CA PRO A 184 -10.64 -15.84 6.03
C PRO A 184 -9.96 -14.49 6.28
N ALA A 185 -9.41 -14.28 7.47
CA ALA A 185 -8.66 -13.06 7.80
C ALA A 185 -7.41 -12.90 6.93
N LYS A 186 -6.64 -14.00 6.71
CA LYS A 186 -5.47 -14.01 5.82
C LYS A 186 -5.85 -13.87 4.35
N GLN A 187 -6.97 -14.46 3.93
CA GLN A 187 -7.49 -14.30 2.57
C GLN A 187 -7.73 -12.82 2.25
N ILE A 188 -8.42 -12.09 3.13
CA ILE A 188 -8.70 -10.65 2.96
C ILE A 188 -7.40 -9.83 3.02
N GLU A 189 -6.53 -10.08 4.00
CA GLU A 189 -5.28 -9.35 4.17
C GLU A 189 -4.38 -9.48 2.93
N LYS A 190 -4.12 -10.71 2.48
CA LYS A 190 -3.24 -10.99 1.35
C LYS A 190 -3.82 -10.57 0.01
N SER A 191 -5.14 -10.69 -0.17
CA SER A 191 -5.81 -10.20 -1.37
C SER A 191 -5.77 -8.67 -1.47
N ARG A 192 -5.92 -7.96 -0.34
CA ARG A 192 -5.78 -6.49 -0.29
C ARG A 192 -4.36 -6.05 -0.63
N GLU A 193 -3.35 -6.66 0.00
CA GLU A 193 -1.95 -6.42 -0.31
C GLU A 193 -1.64 -6.66 -1.79
N THR A 194 -2.18 -7.75 -2.36
CA THR A 194 -2.00 -8.08 -3.77
C THR A 194 -2.63 -7.05 -4.69
N MET A 195 -3.86 -6.64 -4.42
CA MET A 195 -4.58 -5.65 -5.25
C MET A 195 -3.99 -4.23 -5.14
N GLU A 196 -3.47 -3.85 -3.96
CA GLU A 196 -2.94 -2.50 -3.72
C GLU A 196 -1.47 -2.34 -4.14
N ILE A 197 -0.68 -3.43 -4.18
CA ILE A 197 0.77 -3.37 -4.39
C ILE A 197 1.22 -4.21 -5.58
N TYR A 198 1.00 -5.53 -5.54
CA TYR A 198 1.60 -6.46 -6.52
C TYR A 198 0.96 -6.37 -7.90
N ALA A 199 -0.37 -6.30 -7.99
CA ALA A 199 -1.06 -6.16 -9.27
C ALA A 199 -0.75 -4.81 -9.96
N PRO A 200 -0.69 -3.66 -9.27
CA PRO A 200 -0.20 -2.41 -9.84
C PRO A 200 1.27 -2.46 -10.30
N ILE A 201 2.16 -3.13 -9.57
CA ILE A 201 3.56 -3.32 -10.01
C ILE A 201 3.60 -4.17 -11.28
N ALA A 202 2.89 -5.30 -11.32
CA ALA A 202 2.79 -6.12 -12.52
C ALA A 202 2.25 -5.33 -13.73
N HIS A 203 1.26 -4.46 -13.49
CA HIS A 203 0.74 -3.55 -14.51
C HIS A 203 1.79 -2.56 -15.01
N ARG A 204 2.58 -1.97 -14.11
CA ARG A 204 3.65 -1.02 -14.43
C ARG A 204 4.75 -1.67 -15.25
N LEU A 205 5.10 -2.90 -14.92
CA LEU A 205 6.08 -3.70 -15.66
C LEU A 205 5.52 -4.28 -16.98
N GLY A 206 4.22 -4.08 -17.25
CA GLY A 206 3.55 -4.54 -18.46
C GLY A 206 3.22 -6.03 -18.48
N ILE A 207 3.39 -6.76 -17.34
CA ILE A 207 3.15 -8.21 -17.23
C ILE A 207 1.65 -8.46 -17.09
N SER A 208 0.92 -8.31 -18.20
CA SER A 208 -0.55 -8.41 -18.20
C SER A 208 -1.04 -9.79 -17.78
N LYS A 209 -0.35 -10.86 -18.14
CA LYS A 209 -0.69 -12.23 -17.81
C LYS A 209 -0.82 -12.44 -16.28
N ILE A 210 0.17 -12.02 -15.51
CA ILE A 210 0.14 -12.11 -14.04
C ILE A 210 -0.85 -11.11 -13.45
N LYS A 211 -0.82 -9.85 -13.93
CA LYS A 211 -1.65 -8.77 -13.38
C LYS A 211 -3.14 -9.10 -13.38
N VAL A 212 -3.66 -9.60 -14.49
CA VAL A 212 -5.11 -9.84 -14.62
C VAL A 212 -5.57 -11.00 -13.74
N GLU A 213 -4.76 -12.04 -13.58
CA GLU A 213 -5.06 -13.16 -12.71
C GLU A 213 -4.98 -12.76 -11.23
N LEU A 214 -3.97 -11.96 -10.82
CA LEU A 214 -3.88 -11.41 -9.48
C LEU A 214 -5.10 -10.54 -9.12
N ASP A 215 -5.57 -9.72 -10.06
CA ASP A 215 -6.75 -8.90 -9.88
C ASP A 215 -8.02 -9.75 -9.68
N ASP A 216 -8.26 -10.75 -10.56
CA ASP A 216 -9.44 -11.61 -10.50
C ASP A 216 -9.46 -12.45 -9.22
N LEU A 217 -8.31 -13.05 -8.84
CA LEU A 217 -8.17 -13.80 -7.60
C LEU A 217 -8.34 -12.92 -6.35
N SER A 218 -7.81 -11.70 -6.39
CA SER A 218 -8.00 -10.75 -5.27
C SER A 218 -9.47 -10.31 -5.15
N MET A 219 -10.14 -10.04 -6.26
CA MET A 219 -11.57 -9.70 -6.28
C MET A 219 -12.43 -10.81 -5.69
N LYS A 220 -12.13 -12.08 -6.01
CA LYS A 220 -12.83 -13.25 -5.49
C LYS A 220 -12.93 -13.28 -3.96
N TYR A 221 -11.86 -12.87 -3.26
CA TYR A 221 -11.81 -12.88 -1.79
C TYR A 221 -12.20 -11.55 -1.14
N LEU A 222 -12.00 -10.41 -1.83
CA LEU A 222 -12.36 -9.09 -1.31
C LEU A 222 -13.83 -8.73 -1.53
N MET A 223 -14.41 -9.21 -2.64
CA MET A 223 -15.77 -8.89 -3.08
C MET A 223 -16.47 -10.16 -3.63
N PRO A 224 -16.64 -11.22 -2.80
CA PRO A 224 -17.09 -12.52 -3.28
C PRO A 224 -18.48 -12.47 -3.94
N ASP A 225 -19.43 -11.70 -3.38
CA ASP A 225 -20.78 -11.60 -3.93
C ASP A 225 -20.76 -10.96 -5.32
N VAL A 226 -20.03 -9.88 -5.49
CA VAL A 226 -19.89 -9.17 -6.77
C VAL A 226 -19.15 -10.05 -7.80
N TYR A 227 -18.14 -10.78 -7.37
CA TYR A 227 -17.39 -11.70 -8.22
C TYR A 227 -18.28 -12.83 -8.74
N ASN A 228 -19.02 -13.48 -7.85
CA ASN A 228 -19.88 -14.61 -8.19
C ASN A 228 -21.04 -14.18 -9.11
N ASP A 229 -21.70 -13.07 -8.81
CA ASP A 229 -22.74 -12.49 -9.67
C ASP A 229 -22.22 -12.18 -11.07
N LEU A 230 -21.04 -11.56 -11.17
CA LEU A 230 -20.41 -11.23 -12.46
C LEU A 230 -20.05 -12.51 -13.25
N VAL A 231 -19.50 -13.52 -12.57
CA VAL A 231 -19.20 -14.84 -13.18
C VAL A 231 -20.47 -15.49 -13.72
N GLU A 232 -21.54 -15.48 -12.96
CA GLU A 232 -22.82 -16.04 -13.38
C GLU A 232 -23.39 -15.30 -14.60
N GLN A 233 -23.47 -13.97 -14.57
CA GLN A 233 -23.97 -13.16 -15.68
C GLN A 233 -23.15 -13.31 -16.97
N VAL A 234 -21.81 -13.41 -16.85
CA VAL A 234 -20.95 -13.63 -18.02
C VAL A 234 -21.13 -15.04 -18.58
N ASN A 235 -21.26 -16.05 -17.71
CA ASN A 235 -21.41 -17.45 -18.12
C ASN A 235 -22.79 -17.74 -18.74
N LEU A 236 -23.87 -17.14 -18.25
CA LEU A 236 -25.22 -17.28 -18.83
C LEU A 236 -25.26 -16.93 -20.33
N ASN A 237 -24.52 -15.92 -20.75
CA ASN A 237 -24.48 -15.45 -22.13
C ASN A 237 -23.28 -16.00 -22.94
N ARG A 238 -22.44 -16.85 -22.34
CA ARG A 238 -21.18 -17.31 -22.92
C ARG A 238 -21.35 -18.12 -24.21
N PRO A 239 -22.23 -19.14 -24.31
CA PRO A 239 -22.35 -19.96 -25.53
C PRO A 239 -22.72 -19.15 -26.78
N GLY A 240 -23.69 -18.23 -26.65
CA GLY A 240 -24.10 -17.39 -27.76
C GLY A 240 -23.00 -16.40 -28.19
N ARG A 241 -22.28 -15.81 -27.24
CA ARG A 241 -21.19 -14.90 -27.52
C ARG A 241 -19.97 -15.62 -28.11
N GLU A 242 -19.64 -16.81 -27.66
CA GLU A 242 -18.55 -17.61 -28.26
C GLU A 242 -18.86 -18.03 -29.70
N ALA A 243 -20.13 -18.46 -29.99
CA ALA A 243 -20.55 -18.77 -31.34
C ALA A 243 -20.47 -17.54 -32.26
N PHE A 244 -20.88 -16.37 -31.74
CA PHE A 244 -20.77 -15.10 -32.47
C PHE A 244 -19.31 -14.76 -32.78
N ILE A 245 -18.42 -14.80 -31.77
CA ILE A 245 -16.99 -14.50 -31.99
C ILE A 245 -16.34 -15.49 -32.96
N LYS A 246 -16.68 -16.78 -32.89
CA LYS A 246 -16.19 -17.78 -33.87
C LYS A 246 -16.64 -17.45 -35.29
N SER A 247 -17.87 -16.97 -35.49
CA SER A 247 -18.34 -16.54 -36.82
C SER A 247 -17.55 -15.32 -37.33
N ILE A 248 -17.31 -14.32 -36.46
CA ILE A 248 -16.49 -13.13 -36.83
C ILE A 248 -15.06 -13.54 -37.16
N ILE A 249 -14.42 -14.41 -36.36
CA ILE A 249 -13.05 -14.89 -36.63
C ILE A 249 -12.95 -15.55 -37.99
N LYS A 250 -13.93 -16.38 -38.37
CA LYS A 250 -13.97 -17.06 -39.68
C LYS A 250 -14.12 -16.06 -40.81
N GLU A 251 -15.05 -15.11 -40.70
CA GLU A 251 -15.33 -14.09 -41.71
C GLU A 251 -14.14 -13.15 -41.91
N VAL A 252 -13.60 -12.59 -40.82
CA VAL A 252 -12.42 -11.69 -40.82
C VAL A 252 -11.21 -12.44 -41.38
N GLY A 253 -11.01 -13.71 -40.97
CA GLY A 253 -9.87 -14.52 -41.44
C GLY A 253 -9.89 -14.71 -42.97
N MET A 254 -11.05 -14.97 -43.57
CA MET A 254 -11.16 -15.07 -45.04
C MET A 254 -10.81 -13.76 -45.75
N HIS A 255 -11.33 -12.63 -45.24
CA HIS A 255 -11.09 -11.33 -45.88
C HIS A 255 -9.63 -10.86 -45.73
N ILE A 256 -9.01 -11.06 -44.60
CA ILE A 256 -7.60 -10.74 -44.34
C ILE A 256 -6.68 -11.60 -45.22
N SER A 257 -6.96 -12.91 -45.34
CA SER A 257 -6.23 -13.82 -46.19
C SER A 257 -6.37 -13.45 -47.67
N ASN A 258 -7.58 -13.10 -48.12
CA ASN A 258 -7.82 -12.62 -49.49
C ASN A 258 -7.07 -11.31 -49.82
N ALA A 259 -6.82 -10.48 -48.81
CA ALA A 259 -6.02 -9.27 -48.95
C ALA A 259 -4.50 -9.55 -48.94
N GLY A 260 -4.07 -10.82 -48.88
CA GLY A 260 -2.67 -11.24 -48.85
C GLY A 260 -1.94 -10.95 -47.57
N ILE A 261 -2.66 -10.80 -46.45
CA ILE A 261 -2.10 -10.55 -45.12
C ILE A 261 -2.07 -11.88 -44.33
N GLU A 262 -0.89 -12.30 -43.93
CA GLU A 262 -0.72 -13.43 -42.98
C GLU A 262 -1.06 -12.98 -41.58
N ALA A 263 -2.02 -13.63 -40.94
CA ALA A 263 -2.51 -13.27 -39.61
C ALA A 263 -2.96 -14.48 -38.80
N GLU A 264 -2.66 -14.47 -37.53
CA GLU A 264 -3.28 -15.36 -36.53
C GLU A 264 -4.40 -14.60 -35.84
N ILE A 265 -5.62 -15.20 -35.85
CA ILE A 265 -6.82 -14.56 -35.31
C ILE A 265 -7.39 -15.42 -34.20
N ASP A 266 -7.54 -14.86 -33.01
CA ASP A 266 -8.09 -15.54 -31.84
C ASP A 266 -9.18 -14.71 -31.13
N GLY A 267 -10.00 -15.41 -30.36
CA GLY A 267 -10.99 -14.78 -29.48
C GLY A 267 -10.40 -14.51 -28.10
N ARG A 268 -10.67 -13.35 -27.52
CA ARG A 268 -10.25 -12.97 -26.19
C ARG A 268 -11.45 -12.70 -25.29
N VAL A 269 -11.48 -13.32 -24.12
CA VAL A 269 -12.43 -13.00 -23.05
C VAL A 269 -11.78 -12.00 -22.09
N LYS A 270 -12.51 -10.96 -21.70
CA LYS A 270 -12.03 -9.95 -20.76
C LYS A 270 -12.16 -10.46 -19.34
N HIS A 271 -11.15 -10.19 -18.52
CA HIS A 271 -11.09 -10.56 -17.10
C HIS A 271 -12.15 -9.86 -16.25
N PHE A 272 -12.66 -10.55 -15.23
CA PHE A 272 -13.79 -10.11 -14.41
C PHE A 272 -13.54 -8.77 -13.71
N PHE A 273 -12.40 -8.60 -13.08
CA PHE A 273 -12.05 -7.32 -12.43
C PHE A 273 -11.99 -6.16 -13.43
N SER A 274 -11.51 -6.42 -14.65
CA SER A 274 -11.47 -5.40 -15.72
C SER A 274 -12.87 -5.01 -16.20
N ILE A 275 -13.82 -5.94 -16.18
CA ILE A 275 -15.24 -5.68 -16.49
C ILE A 275 -15.84 -4.85 -15.33
N TYR A 276 -15.71 -5.31 -14.10
CA TYR A 276 -16.17 -4.62 -12.88
C TYR A 276 -15.69 -3.17 -12.83
N ARG A 277 -14.39 -2.95 -13.04
CA ARG A 277 -13.79 -1.61 -13.03
C ARG A 277 -14.39 -0.70 -14.10
N LYS A 278 -14.73 -1.22 -15.28
CA LYS A 278 -15.43 -0.44 -16.31
C LYS A 278 -16.87 -0.12 -15.92
N MET A 279 -17.59 -1.08 -15.31
CA MET A 279 -18.95 -0.85 -14.80
C MET A 279 -18.95 0.29 -13.79
N VAL A 280 -18.07 0.25 -12.79
CA VAL A 280 -18.01 1.25 -11.72
C VAL A 280 -17.51 2.60 -12.24
N ASN A 281 -16.37 2.64 -12.95
CA ASN A 281 -15.76 3.91 -13.37
C ASN A 281 -16.56 4.67 -14.43
N GLN A 282 -17.32 3.95 -15.28
CA GLN A 282 -18.10 4.54 -16.37
C GLN A 282 -19.60 4.52 -16.09
N ASN A 283 -20.02 4.05 -14.91
CA ASN A 283 -21.42 3.87 -14.52
C ASN A 283 -22.24 3.11 -15.58
N LYS A 284 -21.71 1.95 -16.03
CA LYS A 284 -22.29 1.13 -17.09
C LYS A 284 -22.78 -0.21 -16.55
N THR A 285 -23.85 -0.72 -17.17
CA THR A 285 -24.29 -2.10 -16.98
C THR A 285 -23.42 -3.06 -17.82
N LEU A 286 -23.49 -4.36 -17.53
CA LEU A 286 -22.73 -5.38 -18.27
C LEU A 286 -23.04 -5.36 -19.78
N ASP A 287 -24.30 -5.15 -20.16
CA ASP A 287 -24.74 -5.10 -21.56
C ASP A 287 -24.21 -3.89 -22.34
N GLN A 288 -23.79 -2.85 -21.62
CA GLN A 288 -23.17 -1.65 -22.22
C GLN A 288 -21.66 -1.79 -22.40
N ILE A 289 -21.07 -2.94 -22.02
CA ILE A 289 -19.64 -3.24 -22.19
C ILE A 289 -19.45 -4.13 -23.41
N TYR A 290 -19.03 -3.54 -24.51
CA TYR A 290 -18.95 -4.20 -25.83
C TYR A 290 -17.66 -5.02 -26.02
N ASP A 291 -16.67 -4.92 -25.13
CA ASP A 291 -15.37 -5.60 -25.19
C ASP A 291 -15.20 -6.74 -24.18
N ILE A 292 -16.33 -7.32 -23.73
CA ILE A 292 -16.29 -8.53 -22.88
C ILE A 292 -15.69 -9.70 -23.65
N PHE A 293 -16.09 -9.82 -24.92
CA PHE A 293 -15.53 -10.74 -25.89
C PHE A 293 -14.98 -9.92 -27.05
N ALA A 294 -13.69 -10.04 -27.32
CA ALA A 294 -13.03 -9.32 -28.38
C ALA A 294 -12.31 -10.27 -29.34
N VAL A 295 -12.09 -9.85 -30.57
CA VAL A 295 -11.25 -10.54 -31.54
C VAL A 295 -9.86 -9.92 -31.52
N ARG A 296 -8.82 -10.74 -31.52
CA ARG A 296 -7.44 -10.32 -31.57
C ARG A 296 -6.79 -10.82 -32.86
N ILE A 297 -6.10 -9.93 -33.54
CA ILE A 297 -5.41 -10.19 -34.81
C ILE A 297 -3.93 -9.91 -34.59
N LYS A 298 -3.11 -10.93 -34.84
CA LYS A 298 -1.65 -10.85 -34.78
C LYS A 298 -1.09 -10.96 -36.17
N VAL A 299 -0.23 -10.01 -36.56
CA VAL A 299 0.41 -9.91 -37.89
C VAL A 299 1.92 -9.67 -37.73
N ASP A 300 2.69 -9.77 -38.80
CA ASP A 300 4.14 -9.64 -38.72
C ASP A 300 4.63 -8.20 -38.60
N THR A 301 4.06 -7.28 -39.37
CA THR A 301 4.57 -5.91 -39.43
C THR A 301 3.55 -4.86 -38.99
N VAL A 302 4.05 -3.67 -38.62
CA VAL A 302 3.22 -2.50 -38.32
C VAL A 302 2.38 -2.11 -39.52
N LYS A 303 2.95 -2.22 -40.75
CA LYS A 303 2.25 -1.94 -41.99
C LYS A 303 1.03 -2.87 -42.15
N ASP A 304 1.18 -4.15 -41.82
CA ASP A 304 0.08 -5.12 -41.89
C ASP A 304 -0.98 -4.85 -40.86
N CYS A 305 -0.62 -4.28 -39.69
CA CYS A 305 -1.62 -3.82 -38.71
C CYS A 305 -2.58 -2.78 -39.32
N TYR A 306 -2.07 -1.78 -39.98
CA TYR A 306 -2.91 -0.75 -40.60
C TYR A 306 -3.61 -1.24 -41.87
N ALA A 307 -3.01 -2.16 -42.63
CA ALA A 307 -3.65 -2.80 -43.79
C ALA A 307 -4.85 -3.66 -43.32
N ALA A 308 -4.68 -4.48 -42.27
CA ALA A 308 -5.75 -5.25 -41.69
C ALA A 308 -6.88 -4.36 -41.13
N LEU A 309 -6.56 -3.23 -40.51
CA LEU A 309 -7.55 -2.24 -40.08
C LEU A 309 -8.38 -1.73 -41.25
N GLY A 310 -7.75 -1.42 -42.40
CA GLY A 310 -8.45 -1.00 -43.61
C GLY A 310 -9.45 -2.01 -44.12
N VAL A 311 -9.04 -3.30 -44.23
CA VAL A 311 -9.92 -4.41 -44.59
C VAL A 311 -11.11 -4.54 -43.65
N ILE A 312 -10.85 -4.44 -42.32
CA ILE A 312 -11.91 -4.58 -41.30
C ILE A 312 -12.90 -3.42 -41.37
N HIS A 313 -12.43 -2.19 -41.59
CA HIS A 313 -13.32 -1.01 -41.68
C HIS A 313 -14.13 -0.97 -42.99
N GLU A 314 -13.68 -1.68 -44.03
CA GLU A 314 -14.47 -1.93 -45.25
C GLU A 314 -15.62 -2.92 -44.93
N MET A 315 -15.34 -3.98 -44.14
CA MET A 315 -16.34 -5.01 -43.79
C MET A 315 -17.36 -4.52 -42.78
N TYR A 316 -16.95 -3.77 -41.77
CA TYR A 316 -17.77 -3.38 -40.64
C TYR A 316 -17.68 -1.88 -40.35
N LYS A 317 -18.82 -1.28 -39.99
CA LYS A 317 -18.84 0.15 -39.66
C LYS A 317 -18.27 0.40 -38.25
N PRO A 318 -17.22 1.24 -38.11
CA PRO A 318 -16.69 1.60 -36.82
C PRO A 318 -17.62 2.54 -36.05
N ILE A 319 -17.70 2.37 -34.73
CA ILE A 319 -18.43 3.28 -33.84
C ILE A 319 -17.57 4.56 -33.65
N PRO A 320 -18.11 5.76 -33.95
CA PRO A 320 -17.38 7.01 -33.84
C PRO A 320 -16.82 7.23 -32.42
N GLY A 321 -15.57 7.71 -32.32
CA GLY A 321 -14.90 7.99 -31.04
C GLY A 321 -14.44 6.73 -30.27
N ARG A 322 -14.59 5.53 -30.84
CA ARG A 322 -14.16 4.27 -30.23
C ARG A 322 -12.89 3.67 -30.82
N PHE A 323 -12.30 4.31 -31.82
CA PHE A 323 -11.00 3.93 -32.35
C PHE A 323 -9.88 4.47 -31.46
N LYS A 324 -8.87 3.64 -31.17
CA LYS A 324 -7.68 4.00 -30.40
C LYS A 324 -6.44 3.42 -31.05
N ASP A 325 -5.51 4.29 -31.36
CA ASP A 325 -4.21 3.94 -31.94
C ASP A 325 -3.13 3.99 -30.86
N TYR A 326 -2.87 2.84 -30.24
CA TYR A 326 -1.78 2.66 -29.29
C TYR A 326 -0.47 2.21 -29.94
N ILE A 327 -0.42 2.07 -31.29
CA ILE A 327 0.83 1.86 -32.03
C ILE A 327 1.52 3.20 -32.17
N ALA A 328 0.80 4.21 -32.66
CA ALA A 328 1.31 5.58 -32.79
C ALA A 328 1.55 6.25 -31.42
N MET A 329 0.71 5.94 -30.44
CA MET A 329 0.79 6.49 -29.08
C MET A 329 0.78 5.37 -28.02
N PRO A 330 1.94 4.74 -27.75
CA PRO A 330 2.05 3.66 -26.78
C PRO A 330 1.64 4.09 -25.37
N LYS A 331 1.05 3.16 -24.62
CA LYS A 331 0.78 3.40 -23.19
C LYS A 331 2.10 3.47 -22.37
N PRO A 332 2.07 4.03 -21.15
CA PRO A 332 3.27 4.14 -20.30
C PRO A 332 3.99 2.82 -20.00
N ASN A 333 3.27 1.70 -20.08
CA ASN A 333 3.80 0.34 -19.92
C ASN A 333 4.20 -0.30 -21.27
N ASN A 334 4.42 0.51 -22.32
CA ASN A 334 4.77 0.09 -23.68
C ASN A 334 3.73 -0.81 -24.37
N TYR A 335 2.50 -0.82 -23.91
CA TYR A 335 1.42 -1.51 -24.61
C TYR A 335 1.11 -0.83 -25.94
N GLN A 336 1.15 -1.60 -27.03
CA GLN A 336 0.85 -1.18 -28.39
C GLN A 336 -0.21 -2.09 -29.01
N SER A 337 -1.23 -1.51 -29.63
CA SER A 337 -2.27 -2.20 -30.40
C SER A 337 -3.21 -1.18 -31.04
N LEU A 338 -3.80 -1.49 -32.19
CA LEU A 338 -4.96 -0.77 -32.68
C LEU A 338 -6.21 -1.38 -32.05
N HIS A 339 -7.11 -0.55 -31.54
CA HIS A 339 -8.41 -0.97 -30.99
C HIS A 339 -9.52 -0.30 -31.78
N THR A 340 -10.42 -1.06 -32.30
CA THR A 340 -11.62 -0.55 -32.98
C THR A 340 -12.87 -1.29 -32.50
N THR A 341 -13.93 -0.54 -32.18
CA THR A 341 -15.25 -1.10 -31.85
C THR A 341 -16.14 -0.97 -33.08
N LEU A 342 -16.72 -2.07 -33.49
CA LEU A 342 -17.43 -2.27 -34.77
C LEU A 342 -18.86 -2.75 -34.51
N ILE A 343 -19.71 -2.60 -35.52
CA ILE A 343 -21.07 -3.11 -35.50
C ILE A 343 -21.17 -4.24 -36.54
N ALA A 344 -21.52 -5.45 -36.09
CA ALA A 344 -21.76 -6.59 -36.96
C ALA A 344 -23.09 -6.44 -37.75
N SER A 345 -23.29 -7.28 -38.76
CA SER A 345 -24.48 -7.29 -39.59
C SER A 345 -25.79 -7.51 -38.83
N ASN A 346 -25.73 -8.21 -37.69
CA ASN A 346 -26.85 -8.42 -36.77
C ASN A 346 -27.08 -7.25 -35.78
N GLY A 347 -26.33 -6.12 -35.92
CA GLY A 347 -26.41 -4.96 -35.04
C GLY A 347 -25.63 -5.09 -33.71
N GLN A 348 -24.97 -6.22 -33.47
CA GLN A 348 -24.24 -6.46 -32.23
C GLN A 348 -22.86 -5.78 -32.26
N PRO A 349 -22.49 -4.96 -31.26
CA PRO A 349 -21.17 -4.34 -31.18
C PRO A 349 -20.12 -5.34 -30.67
N PHE A 350 -18.88 -5.23 -31.22
CA PHE A 350 -17.74 -6.03 -30.81
C PHE A 350 -16.44 -5.24 -30.98
N GLU A 351 -15.36 -5.64 -30.28
CA GLU A 351 -14.06 -4.99 -30.38
C GLU A 351 -13.06 -5.89 -31.12
N ILE A 352 -12.28 -5.28 -32.01
CA ILE A 352 -11.11 -5.91 -32.62
C ILE A 352 -9.84 -5.22 -32.14
N GLN A 353 -8.84 -6.02 -31.77
CA GLN A 353 -7.50 -5.59 -31.38
C GLN A 353 -6.48 -6.11 -32.40
N ILE A 354 -5.71 -5.21 -33.02
CA ILE A 354 -4.72 -5.57 -34.04
C ILE A 354 -3.35 -5.17 -33.56
N ARG A 355 -2.38 -6.08 -33.63
CA ARG A 355 -1.01 -5.84 -33.20
C ARG A 355 -0.03 -6.82 -33.85
N THR A 356 1.26 -6.51 -33.85
CA THR A 356 2.28 -7.46 -34.31
C THR A 356 2.51 -8.56 -33.27
N TYR A 357 3.15 -9.68 -33.67
CA TYR A 357 3.57 -10.72 -32.75
C TYR A 357 4.51 -10.19 -31.66
N GLU A 358 5.41 -9.27 -32.00
CA GLU A 358 6.29 -8.62 -31.02
C GLU A 358 5.51 -7.76 -30.03
N MET A 359 4.60 -6.91 -30.49
CA MET A 359 3.71 -6.12 -29.64
C MET A 359 2.85 -7.03 -28.76
N HIS A 360 2.47 -8.20 -29.25
CA HIS A 360 1.73 -9.18 -28.46
C HIS A 360 2.56 -9.72 -27.30
N LYS A 361 3.82 -10.09 -27.55
CA LYS A 361 4.73 -10.52 -26.51
C LYS A 361 4.95 -9.45 -25.45
N ILE A 362 5.23 -8.22 -25.88
CA ILE A 362 5.39 -7.08 -24.95
C ILE A 362 4.11 -6.84 -24.14
N ALA A 363 2.93 -6.96 -24.74
CA ALA A 363 1.66 -6.73 -24.07
C ALA A 363 1.31 -7.82 -23.03
N GLU A 364 1.73 -9.06 -23.22
CA GLU A 364 1.46 -10.17 -22.30
C GLU A 364 2.55 -10.34 -21.22
N TYR A 365 3.83 -10.24 -21.61
CA TYR A 365 4.99 -10.52 -20.77
C TYR A 365 5.72 -9.26 -20.26
N GLY A 366 5.43 -8.08 -20.84
CA GLY A 366 6.01 -6.82 -20.41
C GLY A 366 7.53 -6.81 -20.49
N ILE A 367 8.18 -6.43 -19.39
CA ILE A 367 9.64 -6.36 -19.29
C ILE A 367 10.30 -7.74 -19.47
N ALA A 368 9.61 -8.83 -19.12
CA ALA A 368 10.13 -10.19 -19.26
C ALA A 368 10.38 -10.57 -20.75
N ALA A 369 9.61 -10.01 -21.69
CA ALA A 369 9.77 -10.28 -23.12
C ALA A 369 11.15 -9.87 -23.68
N HIS A 370 11.88 -8.97 -23.02
CA HIS A 370 13.19 -8.48 -23.45
C HIS A 370 14.37 -9.29 -22.93
N TRP A 371 14.18 -10.13 -21.90
CA TRP A 371 15.27 -10.94 -21.32
C TRP A 371 15.84 -11.97 -22.29
N LYS A 372 15.01 -12.54 -23.15
CA LYS A 372 15.43 -13.52 -24.18
C LYS A 372 16.46 -12.96 -25.19
N TYR A 373 16.51 -11.64 -25.37
CA TYR A 373 17.39 -11.01 -26.39
C TYR A 373 18.84 -10.88 -25.93
N LYS A 374 19.12 -10.96 -24.62
CA LYS A 374 20.47 -10.77 -24.06
C LYS A 374 21.41 -11.98 -24.25
N GLU A 375 20.88 -13.19 -24.36
CA GLU A 375 21.72 -14.39 -24.52
C GLU A 375 22.36 -14.54 -25.90
N GLY A 376 22.01 -13.71 -26.89
CA GLY A 376 22.46 -13.91 -28.28
C GLY A 376 23.18 -12.75 -28.97
N LYS A 377 23.14 -11.50 -28.52
CA LYS A 377 23.80 -10.36 -29.22
C LYS A 377 24.12 -9.19 -28.29
N THR A 378 25.39 -8.94 -28.07
CA THR A 378 25.95 -7.65 -27.63
C THR A 378 25.74 -6.60 -28.72
N GLY A 379 24.68 -5.80 -28.64
CA GLY A 379 24.38 -4.72 -29.59
C GLY A 379 23.95 -3.45 -28.88
N GLU A 380 24.74 -2.38 -29.00
CA GLU A 380 24.62 -1.07 -28.36
C GLU A 380 23.33 -0.25 -28.60
N LYS A 381 22.34 -0.76 -29.35
CA LYS A 381 21.17 0.03 -29.78
C LYS A 381 19.94 -0.04 -28.84
N ASP A 382 19.92 -0.93 -27.84
CA ASP A 382 18.73 -1.13 -26.98
C ASP A 382 18.78 -0.44 -25.60
N ASN A 383 19.91 0.19 -25.24
CA ASN A 383 20.08 0.82 -23.92
C ASN A 383 19.08 1.96 -23.63
N GLN A 384 18.63 2.71 -24.65
CA GLN A 384 17.69 3.83 -24.43
C GLN A 384 16.28 3.36 -24.05
N SER A 385 15.84 2.23 -24.56
CA SER A 385 14.53 1.63 -24.25
C SER A 385 14.50 1.02 -22.84
N GLU A 386 15.57 0.39 -22.39
CA GLU A 386 15.71 -0.12 -21.01
C GLU A 386 15.86 1.03 -20.01
N GLU A 387 16.60 2.06 -20.34
CA GLU A 387 16.74 3.26 -19.49
C GLU A 387 15.41 3.96 -19.22
N ALA A 388 14.55 4.08 -20.22
CA ALA A 388 13.22 4.65 -20.07
C ALA A 388 12.32 3.79 -19.15
N LYS A 389 12.42 2.46 -19.25
CA LYS A 389 11.63 1.51 -18.43
C LYS A 389 12.05 1.52 -16.96
N LEU A 390 13.35 1.70 -16.69
CA LEU A 390 13.89 1.79 -15.33
C LEU A 390 13.83 3.21 -14.75
N SER A 391 13.48 4.22 -15.54
CA SER A 391 13.35 5.61 -15.09
C SER A 391 12.37 5.76 -13.93
N TRP A 392 11.25 5.04 -13.96
CA TRP A 392 10.28 4.98 -12.89
C TRP A 392 10.89 4.40 -11.59
N LEU A 393 11.68 3.33 -11.69
CA LEU A 393 12.32 2.72 -10.53
C LEU A 393 13.35 3.69 -9.91
N ARG A 394 14.13 4.39 -10.75
CA ARG A 394 15.04 5.46 -10.29
C ARG A 394 14.27 6.56 -9.56
N GLN A 395 13.13 6.96 -10.08
CA GLN A 395 12.28 7.98 -9.46
C GLN A 395 11.78 7.53 -8.07
N ILE A 396 11.36 6.27 -7.90
CA ILE A 396 10.98 5.73 -6.58
C ILE A 396 12.17 5.70 -5.62
N LEU A 397 13.37 5.34 -6.09
CA LEU A 397 14.58 5.36 -5.29
C LEU A 397 14.99 6.78 -4.86
N GLU A 398 14.76 7.77 -5.71
CA GLU A 398 14.94 9.19 -5.34
C GLU A 398 13.94 9.58 -4.25
N TRP A 399 12.65 9.23 -4.41
CA TRP A 399 11.64 9.48 -3.37
C TRP A 399 11.97 8.80 -2.05
N GLN A 400 12.52 7.58 -2.09
CA GLN A 400 12.97 6.87 -0.90
C GLN A 400 14.08 7.63 -0.15
N LYS A 401 15.01 8.25 -0.87
CA LYS A 401 16.09 9.05 -0.27
C LYS A 401 15.59 10.39 0.29
N GLU A 402 14.53 10.93 -0.33
CA GLU A 402 14.01 12.26 0.00
C GLU A 402 12.93 12.22 1.09
N MET A 403 12.17 11.12 1.20
CA MET A 403 11.06 10.97 2.14
C MET A 403 11.48 10.17 3.37
N SER A 404 11.56 10.82 4.52
CA SER A 404 11.85 10.19 5.81
C SER A 404 10.58 9.63 6.49
N ASP A 405 9.39 10.16 6.19
CA ASP A 405 8.12 9.67 6.75
C ASP A 405 7.58 8.48 5.95
N ASN A 406 7.41 7.36 6.66
CA ASN A 406 6.91 6.12 6.11
C ASN A 406 5.45 6.21 5.61
N LYS A 407 4.60 7.04 6.23
CA LYS A 407 3.21 7.26 5.79
C LYS A 407 3.16 8.06 4.50
N GLU A 408 3.97 9.11 4.39
CA GLU A 408 4.07 9.93 3.19
C GLU A 408 4.62 9.11 2.01
N PHE A 409 5.65 8.30 2.27
CA PHE A 409 6.23 7.39 1.27
C PHE A 409 5.21 6.36 0.75
N LEU A 410 4.50 5.68 1.64
CA LEU A 410 3.44 4.72 1.26
C LEU A 410 2.32 5.39 0.45
N SER A 411 1.86 6.56 0.91
CA SER A 411 0.81 7.32 0.22
C SER A 411 1.25 7.73 -1.18
N SER A 412 2.48 8.20 -1.33
CA SER A 412 3.06 8.62 -2.62
C SER A 412 3.18 7.45 -3.59
N ILE A 413 3.65 6.29 -3.11
CA ILE A 413 3.73 5.08 -3.94
C ILE A 413 2.35 4.58 -4.34
N LYS A 414 1.41 4.46 -3.39
CA LYS A 414 0.04 4.02 -3.70
C LYS A 414 -0.63 4.96 -4.71
N ASN A 415 -0.44 6.26 -4.57
CA ASN A 415 -0.96 7.24 -5.52
C ASN A 415 -0.31 7.09 -6.89
N ASP A 416 1.02 6.91 -6.97
CA ASP A 416 1.72 6.71 -8.24
C ASP A 416 1.31 5.40 -8.92
N LEU A 417 1.18 4.31 -8.17
CA LEU A 417 0.71 3.03 -8.68
C LEU A 417 -0.76 3.06 -9.14
N ASN A 418 -1.61 3.89 -8.52
CA ASN A 418 -3.05 4.01 -8.85
C ASN A 418 -3.33 4.99 -9.99
N LEU A 419 -2.40 5.88 -10.36
CA LEU A 419 -2.57 6.93 -11.38
C LEU A 419 -2.73 6.41 -12.82
N PHE A 420 -2.68 5.09 -13.06
CA PHE A 420 -2.68 4.50 -14.41
C PHE A 420 -4.05 4.22 -15.03
N SER A 421 -5.15 4.67 -14.42
CA SER A 421 -6.47 4.39 -14.98
C SER A 421 -6.83 5.25 -16.20
N ASP A 422 -6.51 6.55 -16.18
CA ASP A 422 -6.79 7.46 -17.27
C ASP A 422 -5.63 8.45 -17.46
N SER A 423 -5.06 8.47 -18.66
CA SER A 423 -3.98 9.37 -19.06
C SER A 423 -4.45 10.35 -20.11
N VAL A 424 -3.91 11.55 -20.08
CA VAL A 424 -4.10 12.57 -21.09
C VAL A 424 -2.78 12.80 -21.85
N TYR A 425 -2.85 12.79 -23.19
CA TYR A 425 -1.72 13.04 -24.07
C TYR A 425 -1.79 14.47 -24.57
N CYS A 426 -0.71 15.22 -24.36
CA CYS A 426 -0.57 16.60 -24.80
C CYS A 426 0.78 16.81 -25.48
N PHE A 427 0.92 17.91 -26.20
CA PHE A 427 2.07 18.18 -27.06
C PHE A 427 2.85 19.40 -26.57
N THR A 428 4.18 19.32 -26.67
CA THR A 428 5.03 20.50 -26.58
C THR A 428 4.87 21.36 -27.85
N PRO A 429 5.31 22.61 -27.85
CA PRO A 429 5.35 23.43 -29.07
C PRO A 429 6.19 22.81 -30.22
N THR A 430 7.18 21.97 -29.85
CA THR A 430 8.03 21.22 -30.80
C THR A 430 7.38 19.96 -31.34
N GLY A 431 6.23 19.55 -30.78
CA GLY A 431 5.50 18.35 -31.21
C GLY A 431 5.79 17.09 -30.37
N ASP A 432 6.64 17.19 -29.32
CA ASP A 432 6.90 16.05 -28.45
C ASP A 432 5.66 15.69 -27.62
N VAL A 433 5.35 14.41 -27.57
CA VAL A 433 4.20 13.91 -26.80
C VAL A 433 4.57 13.79 -25.32
N LYS A 434 3.74 14.35 -24.45
CA LYS A 434 3.81 14.15 -23.00
C LYS A 434 2.55 13.43 -22.51
N ASN A 435 2.76 12.46 -21.66
CA ASN A 435 1.69 11.70 -21.03
C ASN A 435 1.55 12.14 -19.58
N LEU A 436 0.35 12.55 -19.16
CA LEU A 436 0.05 13.03 -17.83
C LEU A 436 -1.19 12.30 -17.27
N PRO A 437 -1.36 12.21 -15.93
CA PRO A 437 -2.60 11.74 -15.34
C PRO A 437 -3.81 12.57 -15.78
N ALA A 438 -4.97 11.93 -15.95
CA ALA A 438 -6.21 12.65 -16.24
C ALA A 438 -6.53 13.67 -15.14
N GLY A 439 -6.96 14.86 -15.56
CA GLY A 439 -7.19 15.99 -14.68
C GLY A 439 -5.95 16.82 -14.33
N SER A 440 -4.80 16.52 -14.96
CA SER A 440 -3.58 17.32 -14.85
C SER A 440 -3.77 18.73 -15.39
N CYS A 441 -2.99 19.66 -14.86
CA CYS A 441 -2.99 21.08 -15.20
C CYS A 441 -1.65 21.52 -15.85
N PRO A 442 -1.52 22.76 -16.37
CA PRO A 442 -0.29 23.25 -16.97
C PRO A 442 0.93 23.21 -16.04
N ILE A 443 0.74 23.23 -14.71
CA ILE A 443 1.82 23.08 -13.74
C ILE A 443 2.38 21.65 -13.82
N ASP A 444 1.51 20.62 -13.86
CA ASP A 444 1.93 19.22 -14.04
C ASP A 444 2.75 19.05 -15.32
N PHE A 445 2.30 19.68 -16.41
CA PHE A 445 3.00 19.66 -17.69
C PHE A 445 4.37 20.33 -17.59
N ALA A 446 4.48 21.48 -16.93
CA ALA A 446 5.75 22.19 -16.78
C ALA A 446 6.79 21.33 -16.04
N TYR A 447 6.39 20.68 -14.94
CA TYR A 447 7.27 19.76 -14.19
C TYR A 447 7.56 18.45 -14.94
N SER A 448 6.72 18.03 -15.86
CA SER A 448 6.99 16.88 -16.72
C SER A 448 8.05 17.16 -17.79
N ILE A 449 8.28 18.43 -18.15
CA ILE A 449 9.36 18.83 -19.04
C ILE A 449 10.67 18.87 -18.26
N HIS A 450 10.76 19.75 -17.27
CA HIS A 450 11.93 19.91 -16.41
C HIS A 450 11.58 20.71 -15.14
N SER A 451 12.22 20.38 -14.01
CA SER A 451 11.98 21.10 -12.73
C SER A 451 12.26 22.61 -12.85
N ALA A 452 13.29 23.01 -13.60
CA ALA A 452 13.58 24.43 -13.82
C ALA A 452 12.47 25.16 -14.60
N VAL A 453 11.77 24.50 -15.50
CA VAL A 453 10.62 25.05 -16.23
C VAL A 453 9.45 25.25 -15.27
N GLY A 454 9.16 24.22 -14.45
CA GLY A 454 8.12 24.29 -13.42
C GLY A 454 8.40 25.41 -12.39
N ASN A 455 9.62 25.49 -11.86
CA ASN A 455 10.00 26.50 -10.86
C ASN A 455 9.96 27.93 -11.39
N LYS A 456 10.16 28.14 -12.69
CA LYS A 456 10.15 29.46 -13.35
C LYS A 456 8.84 29.79 -14.04
N MET A 457 7.85 28.93 -13.97
CA MET A 457 6.55 29.11 -14.62
C MET A 457 5.81 30.31 -14.05
N VAL A 458 5.28 31.15 -14.94
CA VAL A 458 4.41 32.29 -14.61
C VAL A 458 3.05 32.20 -15.32
N GLY A 459 2.90 31.34 -16.30
CA GLY A 459 1.65 31.12 -17.02
C GLY A 459 1.77 30.05 -18.10
N ALA A 460 0.68 29.77 -18.80
CA ALA A 460 0.65 28.81 -19.90
C ALA A 460 -0.28 29.24 -21.03
N ARG A 461 0.03 28.81 -22.25
CA ARG A 461 -0.88 28.86 -23.39
C ARG A 461 -1.25 27.45 -23.82
N VAL A 462 -2.52 27.25 -24.09
CA VAL A 462 -3.04 26.00 -24.65
C VAL A 462 -3.65 26.30 -26.01
N ASN A 463 -3.18 25.60 -27.05
CA ASN A 463 -3.61 25.83 -28.44
C ASN A 463 -3.50 27.31 -28.87
N GLY A 464 -2.44 28.00 -28.41
CA GLY A 464 -2.16 29.40 -28.68
C GLY A 464 -2.92 30.40 -27.80
N LYS A 465 -3.86 29.98 -26.94
CA LYS A 465 -4.64 30.85 -26.05
C LYS A 465 -4.09 30.82 -24.63
N LEU A 466 -3.99 31.96 -23.98
CA LEU A 466 -3.61 32.05 -22.57
C LEU A 466 -4.71 31.40 -21.71
N VAL A 467 -4.29 30.54 -20.76
CA VAL A 467 -5.18 29.81 -19.86
C VAL A 467 -4.76 30.04 -18.40
N THR A 468 -5.66 29.72 -17.47
CA THR A 468 -5.36 29.71 -16.03
C THR A 468 -4.47 28.51 -15.67
N ILE A 469 -3.74 28.61 -14.55
CA ILE A 469 -2.81 27.56 -14.12
C ILE A 469 -3.52 26.27 -13.71
N ASP A 470 -4.79 26.32 -13.39
CA ASP A 470 -5.69 25.21 -13.02
C ASP A 470 -6.49 24.64 -14.19
N TYR A 471 -6.23 25.10 -15.42
CA TYR A 471 -6.87 24.56 -16.61
C TYR A 471 -6.69 23.03 -16.69
N VAL A 472 -7.77 22.30 -16.90
CA VAL A 472 -7.72 20.84 -17.05
C VAL A 472 -7.33 20.47 -18.47
N ILE A 473 -6.14 19.88 -18.63
CA ILE A 473 -5.57 19.47 -19.91
C ILE A 473 -6.43 18.38 -20.57
N LYS A 474 -6.68 18.53 -21.87
CA LYS A 474 -7.42 17.58 -22.71
C LYS A 474 -6.50 16.86 -23.67
N ASN A 475 -6.92 15.68 -24.14
CA ASN A 475 -6.17 14.95 -25.18
C ASN A 475 -6.02 15.79 -26.42
N GLY A 476 -4.79 15.89 -26.94
CA GLY A 476 -4.47 16.65 -28.15
C GLY A 476 -4.09 18.12 -27.89
N ASP A 477 -4.15 18.61 -26.64
CA ASP A 477 -3.77 19.98 -26.34
C ASP A 477 -2.28 20.21 -26.60
N ARG A 478 -1.96 21.29 -27.32
CA ARG A 478 -0.59 21.81 -27.50
C ARG A 478 -0.32 22.87 -26.45
N ILE A 479 0.65 22.62 -25.58
CA ILE A 479 0.88 23.42 -24.37
C ILE A 479 2.24 24.12 -24.46
N GLU A 480 2.23 25.42 -24.27
CA GLU A 480 3.41 26.28 -24.16
C GLU A 480 3.49 26.86 -22.75
N ILE A 481 4.59 26.63 -22.04
CA ILE A 481 4.82 27.17 -20.70
C ILE A 481 5.54 28.51 -20.81
N ILE A 482 4.97 29.52 -20.16
CA ILE A 482 5.55 30.86 -20.07
C ILE A 482 6.40 30.91 -18.80
N THR A 483 7.69 31.14 -18.94
CA THR A 483 8.64 31.22 -17.83
C THR A 483 9.20 32.63 -17.67
N SER A 484 9.57 33.01 -16.45
CA SER A 484 10.27 34.27 -16.13
C SER A 484 11.52 34.00 -15.31
N GLN A 485 12.59 34.74 -15.61
CA GLN A 485 13.82 34.69 -14.80
C GLN A 485 13.60 35.29 -13.39
N ASN A 486 12.61 36.21 -13.25
CA ASN A 486 12.28 36.86 -11.98
C ASN A 486 11.20 36.11 -11.19
N SER A 487 10.86 34.86 -11.59
CA SER A 487 9.92 34.04 -10.82
C SER A 487 10.48 33.75 -9.43
N LYS A 488 9.65 33.93 -8.39
CA LYS A 488 9.97 33.58 -7.00
C LYS A 488 9.85 32.08 -6.68
N GLY A 489 9.67 31.24 -7.71
CA GLY A 489 9.41 29.81 -7.57
C GLY A 489 7.92 29.44 -7.47
N PRO A 490 7.62 28.18 -7.16
CA PRO A 490 6.24 27.67 -7.05
C PRO A 490 5.51 28.28 -5.83
N SER A 491 4.19 28.49 -5.96
CA SER A 491 3.33 28.82 -4.81
C SER A 491 2.94 27.53 -4.05
N ARG A 492 2.71 27.63 -2.73
CA ARG A 492 2.17 26.51 -1.92
C ARG A 492 0.78 26.08 -2.37
N ASP A 493 -0.02 27.00 -2.90
CA ASP A 493 -1.36 26.70 -3.43
C ASP A 493 -1.32 25.72 -4.62
N TRP A 494 -0.20 25.67 -5.35
CA TRP A 494 -0.02 24.74 -6.45
C TRP A 494 -0.13 23.27 -6.01
N LEU A 495 0.25 22.95 -4.77
CA LEU A 495 0.12 21.59 -4.22
C LEU A 495 -1.32 21.07 -4.18
N SER A 496 -2.31 21.97 -4.06
CA SER A 496 -3.73 21.62 -4.10
C SER A 496 -4.25 21.41 -5.53
N ILE A 497 -3.62 22.03 -6.51
CA ILE A 497 -4.05 22.04 -7.92
C ILE A 497 -3.46 20.85 -8.68
N VAL A 498 -2.16 20.57 -8.48
CA VAL A 498 -1.43 19.54 -9.24
C VAL A 498 -1.94 18.12 -8.93
N LYS A 499 -1.96 17.30 -9.97
CA LYS A 499 -2.38 15.88 -9.90
C LYS A 499 -1.21 14.92 -9.93
N SER A 500 -0.14 15.23 -10.66
CA SER A 500 1.01 14.34 -10.78
C SER A 500 1.84 14.33 -9.48
N THR A 501 2.24 13.13 -9.06
CA THR A 501 3.13 12.93 -7.92
C THR A 501 4.50 13.58 -8.16
N GLN A 502 4.95 13.59 -9.42
CA GLN A 502 6.19 14.26 -9.84
C GLN A 502 6.17 15.75 -9.54
N ALA A 503 5.11 16.47 -9.95
CA ALA A 503 4.98 17.92 -9.67
C ALA A 503 4.91 18.19 -8.16
N LYS A 504 4.10 17.42 -7.41
CA LYS A 504 4.01 17.55 -5.95
C LYS A 504 5.36 17.41 -5.27
N ASN A 505 6.10 16.38 -5.61
CA ASN A 505 7.40 16.09 -5.00
C ASN A 505 8.44 17.17 -5.36
N LYS A 506 8.49 17.63 -6.63
CA LYS A 506 9.42 18.68 -7.04
C LYS A 506 9.11 20.05 -6.44
N ILE A 507 7.82 20.38 -6.25
CA ILE A 507 7.39 21.58 -5.54
C ILE A 507 7.80 21.49 -4.06
N ASN A 508 7.55 20.37 -3.38
CA ASN A 508 7.97 20.16 -2.00
C ASN A 508 9.50 20.22 -1.84
N GLN A 509 10.23 19.62 -2.77
CA GLN A 509 11.71 19.64 -2.81
C GLN A 509 12.22 21.09 -2.92
N TRP A 510 11.60 21.90 -3.80
CA TRP A 510 11.96 23.31 -3.96
C TRP A 510 11.77 24.07 -2.63
N PHE A 511 10.63 23.90 -1.95
CA PHE A 511 10.40 24.53 -0.65
C PHE A 511 11.39 24.05 0.42
N LYS A 512 11.77 22.79 0.41
CA LYS A 512 12.81 22.26 1.33
C LYS A 512 14.17 22.91 1.08
N GLN A 513 14.54 23.17 -0.17
CA GLN A 513 15.84 23.75 -0.53
C GLN A 513 15.89 25.26 -0.33
N GLU A 514 14.91 26.00 -0.85
CA GLU A 514 14.91 27.48 -0.85
C GLU A 514 14.71 28.05 0.56
N LEU A 515 13.91 27.39 1.38
CA LEU A 515 13.65 27.79 2.76
C LEU A 515 14.54 27.03 3.76
N LYS A 516 15.65 26.41 3.32
CA LYS A 516 16.48 25.60 4.20
C LYS A 516 17.00 26.41 5.39
N GLU A 517 17.50 27.62 5.17
CA GLU A 517 18.02 28.50 6.23
C GLU A 517 16.91 28.94 7.19
N ASP A 518 15.78 29.40 6.68
CA ASP A 518 14.62 29.78 7.48
C ASP A 518 14.08 28.59 8.28
N ASN A 519 14.01 27.42 7.66
CA ASN A 519 13.60 26.19 8.33
C ASN A 519 14.59 25.74 9.41
N ILE A 520 15.90 25.95 9.23
CA ILE A 520 16.92 25.68 10.27
C ILE A 520 16.69 26.61 11.47
N ILE A 521 16.48 27.91 11.24
CA ILE A 521 16.23 28.90 12.31
C ILE A 521 14.96 28.50 13.08
N LYS A 522 13.87 28.27 12.37
CA LYS A 522 12.59 27.84 12.96
C LYS A 522 12.70 26.51 13.70
N GLY A 523 13.43 25.55 13.16
CA GLY A 523 13.67 24.26 13.81
C GLY A 523 14.49 24.38 15.08
N LYS A 524 15.52 25.26 15.09
CA LYS A 524 16.28 25.59 16.29
C LYS A 524 15.39 26.17 17.39
N GLU A 525 14.51 27.10 17.04
CA GLU A 525 13.55 27.69 17.97
C GLU A 525 12.56 26.63 18.52
N MET A 526 12.00 25.76 17.68
CA MET A 526 11.07 24.73 18.10
C MET A 526 11.73 23.73 19.05
N VAL A 527 12.93 23.25 18.73
CA VAL A 527 13.70 22.33 19.59
C VAL A 527 14.06 22.99 20.92
N ALA A 528 14.53 24.24 20.90
CA ALA A 528 14.87 24.99 22.10
C ALA A 528 13.66 25.24 23.01
N ASN A 529 12.52 25.61 22.43
CA ASN A 529 11.26 25.81 23.17
C ASN A 529 10.76 24.51 23.78
N TYR A 530 10.83 23.39 23.05
CA TYR A 530 10.45 22.10 23.58
C TYR A 530 11.36 21.66 24.74
N CYS A 531 12.68 21.84 24.62
CA CYS A 531 13.65 21.59 25.69
C CYS A 531 13.32 22.43 26.92
N LYS A 532 13.05 23.72 26.75
CA LYS A 532 12.66 24.64 27.84
C LYS A 532 11.40 24.19 28.54
N THR A 533 10.37 23.78 27.80
CA THR A 533 9.09 23.27 28.35
C THR A 533 9.28 21.99 29.15
N LYS A 534 10.26 21.16 28.79
CA LYS A 534 10.57 19.90 29.48
C LYS A 534 11.64 20.01 30.55
N GLY A 535 12.21 21.20 30.76
CA GLY A 535 13.32 21.43 31.73
C GLY A 535 14.61 20.71 31.33
N ILE A 536 14.85 20.46 30.04
CA ILE A 536 16.03 19.80 29.49
C ILE A 536 17.00 20.88 29.04
N VAL A 537 18.26 20.78 29.43
CA VAL A 537 19.30 21.67 28.98
C VAL A 537 19.78 21.20 27.60
N LEU A 538 19.60 22.03 26.58
CA LEU A 538 19.89 21.68 25.19
C LEU A 538 21.36 21.30 24.97
N SER A 539 22.31 22.00 25.60
CA SER A 539 23.75 21.72 25.50
C SER A 539 24.14 20.31 25.97
N ASP A 540 23.42 19.77 26.95
CA ASP A 540 23.74 18.49 27.55
C ASP A 540 23.35 17.32 26.62
N ILE A 541 22.31 17.50 25.82
CA ILE A 541 21.78 16.48 24.90
C ILE A 541 22.31 16.61 23.46
N THR A 542 22.94 17.75 23.10
CA THR A 542 23.48 17.99 21.73
C THR A 542 24.96 17.70 21.62
N LYS A 543 25.51 16.81 22.46
CA LYS A 543 26.91 16.35 22.32
C LYS A 543 27.09 15.60 21.00
N PRO A 544 28.26 15.70 20.34
CA PRO A 544 28.52 15.09 19.03
C PRO A 544 28.14 13.62 18.95
N GLU A 545 28.40 12.83 19.99
CA GLU A 545 28.12 11.40 20.08
C GLU A 545 26.62 11.07 20.04
N TYR A 546 25.79 11.91 20.67
CA TYR A 546 24.32 11.71 20.68
C TYR A 546 23.70 12.19 19.37
N VAL A 547 24.23 13.29 18.82
CA VAL A 547 23.83 13.82 17.53
C VAL A 547 24.12 12.81 16.42
N GLU A 548 25.31 12.19 16.41
CA GLU A 548 25.67 11.17 15.41
C GLU A 548 24.75 9.97 15.43
N LYS A 549 24.38 9.45 16.61
CA LYS A 549 23.40 8.37 16.74
C LYS A 549 22.01 8.77 16.26
N CYS A 550 21.64 10.05 16.47
CA CYS A 550 20.38 10.60 15.99
C CYS A 550 20.38 10.74 14.46
N LEU A 551 21.49 11.23 13.87
CA LEU A 551 21.70 11.33 12.42
C LEU A 551 21.58 9.97 11.74
N ASN A 552 22.25 8.95 12.27
CA ASN A 552 22.22 7.58 11.75
C ASN A 552 20.80 6.98 11.81
N LYS A 553 20.07 7.23 12.91
CA LYS A 553 18.70 6.72 13.06
C LYS A 553 17.72 7.31 12.06
N TYR A 554 17.82 8.61 11.78
CA TYR A 554 16.90 9.33 10.89
C TYR A 554 17.44 9.49 9.46
N GLY A 555 18.66 9.02 9.16
CA GLY A 555 19.26 9.03 7.82
C GLY A 555 19.67 10.41 7.31
N PHE A 556 19.98 11.36 8.21
CA PHE A 556 20.47 12.70 7.86
C PHE A 556 22.00 12.77 7.89
N LYS A 557 22.57 13.67 7.07
CA LYS A 557 24.02 13.86 6.97
C LYS A 557 24.59 14.81 8.02
N ASP A 558 23.81 15.79 8.44
CA ASP A 558 24.22 16.86 9.36
C ASP A 558 23.06 17.31 10.26
N TRP A 559 23.41 17.97 11.37
CA TRP A 559 22.45 18.44 12.36
C TRP A 559 21.53 19.54 11.82
N ASP A 560 22.02 20.40 10.95
CA ASP A 560 21.20 21.44 10.32
C ASP A 560 20.14 20.86 9.43
N SER A 561 20.38 19.70 8.80
CA SER A 561 19.36 18.97 8.03
C SER A 561 18.24 18.41 8.92
N ILE A 562 18.53 17.93 10.14
CA ILE A 562 17.48 17.55 11.13
C ILE A 562 16.71 18.80 11.55
N LEU A 563 17.37 19.90 11.87
CA LEU A 563 16.71 21.14 12.26
C LEU A 563 15.83 21.69 11.14
N ALA A 564 16.29 21.65 9.89
CA ALA A 564 15.48 22.03 8.74
C ALA A 564 14.24 21.12 8.60
N ALA A 565 14.38 19.81 8.85
CA ALA A 565 13.26 18.87 8.83
C ALA A 565 12.24 19.16 9.94
N VAL A 566 12.67 19.54 11.13
CA VAL A 566 11.80 19.97 12.23
C VAL A 566 11.09 21.29 11.86
N GLY A 567 11.82 22.29 11.36
CA GLY A 567 11.24 23.59 10.98
C GLY A 567 10.24 23.52 9.84
N HIS A 568 10.43 22.57 8.92
CA HIS A 568 9.50 22.26 7.83
C HIS A 568 8.29 21.42 8.29
N GLY A 569 8.36 20.74 9.46
CA GLY A 569 7.32 19.87 10.01
C GLY A 569 7.39 18.41 9.55
N ALA A 570 8.47 17.99 8.88
CA ALA A 570 8.73 16.59 8.51
C ALA A 570 9.08 15.72 9.72
N LEU A 571 9.69 16.30 10.75
CA LEU A 571 9.98 15.67 12.04
C LEU A 571 9.40 16.52 13.16
N LYS A 572 8.89 15.87 14.20
CA LYS A 572 8.46 16.57 15.43
C LYS A 572 9.66 16.82 16.33
N GLU A 573 9.74 18.03 16.91
CA GLU A 573 10.75 18.41 17.89
C GLU A 573 10.84 17.42 19.05
N SER A 574 9.68 16.91 19.48
CA SER A 574 9.57 15.92 20.57
C SER A 574 10.29 14.60 20.25
N GLN A 575 10.27 14.14 19.02
CA GLN A 575 10.94 12.89 18.62
C GLN A 575 12.47 13.04 18.72
N ILE A 576 12.99 14.17 18.28
CA ILE A 576 14.43 14.46 18.29
C ILE A 576 14.92 14.66 19.71
N VAL A 577 14.27 15.52 20.48
CA VAL A 577 14.70 15.83 21.86
C VAL A 577 14.61 14.59 22.76
N ASN A 578 13.52 13.82 22.68
CA ASN A 578 13.38 12.60 23.47
C ASN A 578 14.48 11.58 23.12
N ARG A 579 14.83 11.44 21.84
CA ARG A 579 15.88 10.52 21.42
C ARG A 579 17.25 10.95 21.92
N LEU A 580 17.60 12.21 21.79
CA LEU A 580 18.87 12.75 22.30
C LEU A 580 18.96 12.60 23.82
N ASN A 581 17.85 12.85 24.53
CA ASN A 581 17.78 12.70 25.99
C ASN A 581 17.89 11.23 26.43
N GLU A 582 17.32 10.28 25.69
CA GLU A 582 17.52 8.85 25.94
C GLU A 582 18.99 8.44 25.86
N GLU A 583 19.74 8.92 24.87
CA GLU A 583 21.15 8.61 24.72
C GLU A 583 21.99 9.29 25.83
N HIS A 584 21.64 10.53 26.19
CA HIS A 584 22.24 11.22 27.32
C HIS A 584 22.06 10.46 28.66
N LEU A 585 20.84 9.98 28.93
CA LEU A 585 20.54 9.23 30.15
C LEU A 585 21.22 7.86 30.19
N LYS A 586 21.41 7.19 29.04
CA LYS A 586 22.16 5.92 28.96
C LYS A 586 23.61 6.12 29.32
N THR A 587 24.23 7.19 28.84
CA THR A 587 25.66 7.51 29.16
C THR A 587 25.82 7.88 30.63
N LYS A 588 24.90 8.65 31.20
CA LYS A 588 24.89 8.96 32.63
C LYS A 588 24.78 7.72 33.54
N LYS A 589 24.01 6.70 33.09
CA LYS A 589 23.91 5.41 33.81
C LYS A 589 25.18 4.55 33.69
N ALA A 590 25.96 4.71 32.66
CA ALA A 590 27.22 3.98 32.46
C ALA A 590 28.43 4.59 33.21
N GLU A 591 28.33 5.83 33.69
CA GLU A 591 29.38 6.52 34.44
C GLU A 591 29.25 6.34 35.96
N VAL A 592 28.18 5.73 36.45
CA VAL A 592 27.96 5.43 37.89
C VAL A 592 28.75 4.16 38.24
N THR A 593 29.84 4.28 38.93
CA THR A 593 30.66 3.15 39.40
C THR A 593 30.06 2.55 40.69
N ASP A 594 30.35 1.26 40.98
CA ASP A 594 29.87 0.55 42.19
C ASP A 594 30.18 1.27 43.52
N LYS A 595 31.16 2.22 43.55
CA LYS A 595 31.45 3.07 44.69
C LYS A 595 30.40 4.15 44.91
N ASP A 596 29.86 4.75 43.86
CA ASP A 596 28.87 5.83 43.95
C ASP A 596 27.52 5.28 44.41
N VAL A 597 27.22 4.03 44.08
CA VAL A 597 26.01 3.32 44.55
C VAL A 597 26.06 3.03 46.04
N LEU A 598 27.24 2.71 46.58
CA LEU A 598 27.44 2.48 48.03
C LEU A 598 27.36 3.78 48.85
N GLU A 599 27.86 4.89 48.33
CA GLU A 599 27.77 6.20 48.98
C GLU A 599 26.33 6.77 48.94
N GLU A 600 25.55 6.52 47.87
CA GLU A 600 24.13 6.90 47.78
C GLU A 600 23.26 6.07 48.74
N ILE A 601 23.53 4.78 48.96
CA ILE A 601 22.81 3.92 49.91
C ILE A 601 23.05 4.39 51.34
N VAL A 602 24.28 4.74 51.70
CA VAL A 602 24.61 5.26 53.04
C VAL A 602 24.07 6.67 53.26
N ALA A 603 23.98 7.50 52.20
CA ALA A 603 23.39 8.83 52.27
C ALA A 603 21.83 8.80 52.30
N ALA A 604 21.21 7.76 51.70
CA ALA A 604 19.77 7.56 51.73
C ALA A 604 19.26 7.14 53.12
N GLU A 605 19.96 6.27 53.83
CA GLU A 605 19.60 5.86 55.20
C GLU A 605 19.64 7.02 56.24
N SER A 606 20.41 8.05 55.97
CA SER A 606 20.52 9.25 56.82
C SER A 606 19.48 10.35 56.48
N LYS A 607 18.77 10.26 55.37
CA LYS A 607 17.76 11.24 54.91
C LYS A 607 16.31 10.80 55.05
N GLU A 608 16.03 9.58 55.50
CA GLU A 608 14.66 9.04 55.65
C GLU A 608 13.85 9.67 56.81
N LYS A 609 14.38 10.70 57.48
CA LYS A 609 13.62 11.44 58.51
C LYS A 609 13.09 12.81 58.14
N ALA A 610 13.19 13.26 56.89
CA ALA A 610 12.57 14.53 56.50
C ALA A 610 12.31 14.59 54.97
N LYS A 611 11.12 14.22 54.60
CA LYS A 611 10.22 14.85 53.61
C LYS A 611 9.27 13.80 52.99
N LYS A 612 8.05 13.71 53.49
CA LYS A 612 6.89 13.30 52.70
C LYS A 612 6.82 14.17 51.46
N LYS A 613 7.04 13.60 50.26
CA LYS A 613 6.60 14.17 48.99
C LYS A 613 5.37 13.41 48.53
N GLU A 614 4.26 14.11 48.57
CA GLU A 614 2.94 13.70 48.07
C GLU A 614 3.06 13.25 46.61
N GLY A 615 2.67 12.00 46.32
CA GLY A 615 2.45 11.53 44.94
C GLY A 615 1.16 12.18 44.41
N LYS A 616 1.25 12.91 43.31
CA LYS A 616 0.08 13.44 42.59
C LYS A 616 -0.73 12.26 42.03
N GLY A 617 -1.85 11.93 42.66
CA GLY A 617 -2.74 10.92 42.09
C GLY A 617 -3.85 10.40 43.00
N GLY A 618 -3.84 10.66 44.30
CA GLY A 618 -4.96 10.27 45.23
C GLY A 618 -5.31 8.79 45.25
N ILE A 619 -4.38 7.87 44.95
CA ILE A 619 -4.60 6.42 44.94
C ILE A 619 -3.51 5.74 45.75
N VAL A 620 -3.95 4.82 46.63
CA VAL A 620 -3.09 3.93 47.42
C VAL A 620 -3.16 2.53 46.79
N VAL A 621 -1.99 2.02 46.42
CA VAL A 621 -1.86 0.65 45.90
C VAL A 621 -1.24 -0.21 46.99
N LYS A 622 -1.95 -1.27 47.42
CA LYS A 622 -1.50 -2.13 48.52
C LYS A 622 -0.17 -2.83 48.14
N GLY A 623 0.87 -2.60 48.99
CA GLY A 623 2.15 -3.30 48.89
C GLY A 623 3.20 -2.69 47.97
N ILE A 624 2.96 -1.53 47.38
CA ILE A 624 3.92 -0.88 46.50
C ILE A 624 3.91 0.62 46.76
N HIS A 625 5.08 1.18 47.15
CA HIS A 625 5.31 2.60 47.32
C HIS A 625 6.14 3.16 46.14
N ASP A 626 5.89 4.39 45.74
CA ASP A 626 6.64 5.15 44.70
C ASP A 626 6.58 4.60 43.26
N VAL A 627 5.43 4.08 42.80
CA VAL A 627 5.26 3.69 41.41
C VAL A 627 4.38 4.70 40.66
N ALA A 628 4.75 4.99 39.40
CA ALA A 628 3.94 5.84 38.51
C ALA A 628 2.58 5.19 38.24
N VAL A 629 1.51 5.83 38.70
CA VAL A 629 0.12 5.40 38.51
C VAL A 629 -0.47 6.17 37.32
N ARG A 630 -1.23 5.47 36.49
CA ARG A 630 -1.94 6.06 35.33
C ARG A 630 -3.38 5.57 35.28
N PHE A 631 -4.31 6.49 35.03
CA PHE A 631 -5.70 6.12 34.75
C PHE A 631 -5.84 5.52 33.36
N SER A 632 -6.60 4.43 33.26
CA SER A 632 -6.84 3.73 32.01
C SER A 632 -7.90 4.45 31.17
N LYS A 633 -7.60 4.72 29.92
CA LYS A 633 -8.51 5.37 28.96
C LYS A 633 -9.71 4.50 28.53
N CYS A 634 -9.70 3.20 28.81
CA CYS A 634 -10.78 2.31 28.39
C CYS A 634 -11.99 2.33 29.32
N CYS A 635 -11.84 2.82 30.57
CA CYS A 635 -12.90 2.89 31.56
C CYS A 635 -12.92 4.18 32.39
N ASN A 636 -11.91 5.06 32.21
CA ASN A 636 -11.80 6.38 32.85
C ASN A 636 -12.29 6.39 34.30
N PRO A 637 -11.57 5.69 35.24
CA PRO A 637 -12.01 5.58 36.60
C PRO A 637 -12.01 6.94 37.31
N VAL A 638 -13.04 7.20 38.07
CA VAL A 638 -13.22 8.46 38.85
C VAL A 638 -13.38 8.16 40.34
N PRO A 639 -13.08 9.11 41.24
CA PRO A 639 -13.28 8.93 42.67
C PRO A 639 -14.70 8.44 43.01
N GLY A 640 -14.78 7.35 43.76
CA GLY A 640 -16.02 6.65 44.07
C GLY A 640 -16.30 5.40 43.23
N ASP A 641 -15.49 5.12 42.22
CA ASP A 641 -15.50 3.84 41.51
C ASP A 641 -14.67 2.80 42.27
N GLU A 642 -15.08 1.52 42.20
CA GLU A 642 -14.22 0.42 42.64
C GLU A 642 -13.11 0.21 41.60
N ILE A 643 -11.84 0.25 42.05
CA ILE A 643 -10.69 0.27 41.16
C ILE A 643 -9.74 -0.91 41.43
N VAL A 644 -9.00 -1.29 40.38
CA VAL A 644 -7.96 -2.31 40.42
C VAL A 644 -6.75 -1.83 39.64
N GLY A 645 -5.56 -2.08 40.17
CA GLY A 645 -4.31 -1.76 39.50
C GLY A 645 -3.84 -2.92 38.63
N PHE A 646 -3.40 -2.62 37.43
CA PHE A 646 -2.75 -3.57 36.53
C PHE A 646 -1.28 -3.19 36.32
N VAL A 647 -0.36 -4.08 36.69
CA VAL A 647 1.09 -3.88 36.54
C VAL A 647 1.50 -4.03 35.09
N THR A 648 1.90 -2.93 34.46
CA THR A 648 2.35 -2.91 33.05
C THR A 648 3.85 -3.17 32.96
N ARG A 649 4.30 -3.83 31.88
CA ARG A 649 5.74 -4.08 31.65
C ARG A 649 6.44 -2.76 31.28
N GLY A 650 7.14 -2.14 32.26
CA GLY A 650 7.97 -0.95 32.04
C GLY A 650 7.26 0.41 32.00
N ARG A 651 5.94 0.50 32.35
CA ARG A 651 5.16 1.75 32.32
C ARG A 651 4.43 2.09 33.62
N GLY A 652 4.73 1.42 34.73
CA GLY A 652 4.06 1.60 36.01
C GLY A 652 2.71 0.84 36.11
N ILE A 653 1.81 1.32 36.94
CA ILE A 653 0.51 0.70 37.23
C ILE A 653 -0.59 1.45 36.51
N SER A 654 -1.41 0.71 35.74
CA SER A 654 -2.60 1.25 35.09
C SER A 654 -3.83 0.95 35.97
N ILE A 655 -4.56 1.98 36.35
CA ILE A 655 -5.77 1.86 37.19
C ILE A 655 -6.98 1.70 36.28
N HIS A 656 -7.73 0.65 36.52
CA HIS A 656 -9.00 0.34 35.87
C HIS A 656 -10.13 0.25 36.88
N ARG A 657 -11.36 0.39 36.40
CA ARG A 657 -12.55 0.01 37.17
C ARG A 657 -12.64 -1.51 37.24
N THR A 658 -13.16 -2.05 38.32
CA THR A 658 -13.35 -3.50 38.48
C THR A 658 -14.35 -4.08 37.48
N ASP A 659 -15.33 -3.31 37.03
CA ASP A 659 -16.32 -3.66 35.99
C ASP A 659 -15.85 -3.41 34.54
N CYS A 660 -14.59 -3.06 34.34
CA CYS A 660 -14.06 -2.83 33.00
C CYS A 660 -14.02 -4.12 32.16
N VAL A 661 -14.55 -4.08 30.94
CA VAL A 661 -14.59 -5.25 30.02
C VAL A 661 -13.19 -5.83 29.81
N ASN A 662 -12.15 -4.99 29.77
CA ASN A 662 -10.76 -5.44 29.63
C ASN A 662 -10.24 -6.15 30.88
N ILE A 663 -10.76 -5.87 32.08
CA ILE A 663 -10.41 -6.55 33.33
C ILE A 663 -11.21 -7.83 33.48
N ILE A 664 -12.52 -7.82 33.18
CA ILE A 664 -13.39 -8.99 33.27
C ILE A 664 -12.92 -10.11 32.35
N ASN A 665 -12.53 -9.76 31.11
CA ASN A 665 -12.07 -10.72 30.09
C ASN A 665 -10.57 -11.02 30.16
N PHE A 666 -9.89 -10.72 31.26
CA PHE A 666 -8.45 -10.91 31.37
C PHE A 666 -8.06 -12.40 31.36
N PRO A 667 -7.05 -12.80 30.54
CA PRO A 667 -6.57 -14.19 30.51
C PRO A 667 -6.10 -14.66 31.89
N ALA A 668 -6.38 -15.91 32.24
CA ALA A 668 -6.05 -16.48 33.54
C ALA A 668 -4.56 -16.42 33.92
N ASN A 669 -3.68 -16.50 32.93
CA ASN A 669 -2.22 -16.38 33.07
C ASN A 669 -1.72 -14.96 33.38
N GLU A 670 -2.51 -13.93 33.17
CA GLU A 670 -2.13 -12.53 33.45
C GLU A 670 -2.83 -11.95 34.69
N ARG A 671 -3.79 -12.68 35.30
CA ARG A 671 -4.49 -12.25 36.53
C ARG A 671 -3.55 -12.02 37.71
N ALA A 672 -2.41 -12.70 37.76
CA ALA A 672 -1.38 -12.49 38.79
C ALA A 672 -0.75 -11.08 38.77
N ARG A 673 -1.02 -10.27 37.72
CA ARG A 673 -0.55 -8.88 37.58
C ARG A 673 -1.59 -7.85 38.04
N LEU A 674 -2.75 -8.29 38.49
CA LEU A 674 -3.75 -7.43 39.12
C LEU A 674 -3.40 -7.24 40.60
N ILE A 675 -3.46 -6.01 41.06
CA ILE A 675 -3.18 -5.60 42.43
C ILE A 675 -4.33 -4.76 42.97
N GLU A 676 -4.58 -4.85 44.26
CA GLU A 676 -5.61 -4.05 44.94
C GLU A 676 -5.19 -2.58 44.97
N ALA A 677 -6.12 -1.70 44.53
CA ALA A 677 -5.97 -0.27 44.54
C ALA A 677 -7.21 0.38 45.17
N GLU A 678 -7.01 1.40 45.99
CA GLU A 678 -8.06 2.14 46.66
C GLU A 678 -7.83 3.65 46.52
N TRP A 679 -8.91 4.43 46.49
CA TRP A 679 -8.81 5.89 46.53
C TRP A 679 -8.34 6.35 47.89
N GLU A 680 -7.44 7.32 47.95
CA GLU A 680 -6.94 7.88 49.21
C GLU A 680 -8.05 8.67 49.92
N GLN A 681 -8.26 8.38 51.22
CA GLN A 681 -9.22 9.11 52.03
C GLN A 681 -8.67 10.49 52.41
N GLY A 682 -9.20 11.55 51.81
CA GLY A 682 -8.79 12.93 52.12
C GLY A 682 -8.56 13.78 50.89
N GLN A 683 -9.51 13.78 49.94
CA GLN A 683 -9.42 14.60 48.73
C GLN A 683 -9.37 16.10 49.05
N THR A 684 -8.35 16.80 48.53
CA THR A 684 -8.31 18.24 48.45
C THR A 684 -9.36 18.70 47.40
N ALA A 685 -10.28 19.54 47.81
CA ALA A 685 -11.28 20.17 46.94
C ALA A 685 -10.53 20.95 45.80
N GLY A 686 -10.43 20.35 44.64
CA GLY A 686 -9.77 20.99 43.50
C GLY A 686 -9.32 20.08 42.35
N ASP A 687 -9.27 18.76 42.53
CA ASP A 687 -8.84 17.85 41.46
C ASP A 687 -10.04 17.51 40.53
N THR A 688 -9.90 17.75 39.23
CA THR A 688 -10.91 17.41 38.23
C THR A 688 -10.46 16.20 37.40
N TYR A 689 -11.41 15.37 37.00
CA TYR A 689 -11.19 14.14 36.24
C TYR A 689 -11.94 14.20 34.92
N GLU A 690 -11.24 14.01 33.82
CA GLU A 690 -11.83 14.02 32.48
C GLU A 690 -12.61 12.73 32.19
N VAL A 691 -13.89 12.88 31.88
CA VAL A 691 -14.78 11.78 31.51
C VAL A 691 -15.38 12.01 30.12
N GLU A 692 -15.65 10.91 29.41
CA GLU A 692 -16.37 10.91 28.14
C GLU A 692 -17.62 10.04 28.27
N ILE A 693 -18.78 10.58 27.94
CA ILE A 693 -20.06 9.86 27.93
C ILE A 693 -20.63 9.79 26.52
N ASN A 694 -21.30 8.66 26.22
CA ASN A 694 -22.03 8.48 24.97
C ASN A 694 -23.53 8.55 25.24
N ILE A 695 -24.20 9.52 24.64
CA ILE A 695 -25.63 9.75 24.73
C ILE A 695 -26.27 9.15 23.48
N PHE A 696 -27.18 8.21 23.68
CA PHE A 696 -27.99 7.64 22.61
C PHE A 696 -29.34 8.32 22.60
N ALA A 697 -29.77 8.81 21.44
CA ALA A 697 -31.05 9.53 21.36
C ALA A 697 -31.72 9.35 19.99
N ASN A 698 -33.04 9.47 19.94
CA ASN A 698 -33.78 9.64 18.70
C ASN A 698 -33.47 11.05 18.13
N ASN A 699 -33.06 11.11 16.87
CA ASN A 699 -32.73 12.39 16.23
C ASN A 699 -33.99 13.27 16.11
N ARG A 700 -33.89 14.50 16.60
CA ARG A 700 -34.91 15.55 16.43
C ARG A 700 -34.27 16.94 16.33
N THR A 701 -35.00 17.84 15.74
CA THR A 701 -34.57 19.26 15.70
C THR A 701 -34.40 19.82 17.10
N GLY A 702 -33.25 20.44 17.38
CA GLY A 702 -32.96 21.04 18.67
C GLY A 702 -32.31 20.11 19.71
N LEU A 703 -32.16 18.80 19.44
CA LEU A 703 -31.57 17.85 20.40
C LEU A 703 -30.18 18.28 20.93
N ILE A 704 -29.29 18.70 20.04
CA ILE A 704 -27.94 19.15 20.42
C ILE A 704 -28.00 20.42 21.25
N VAL A 705 -28.96 21.32 20.95
CA VAL A 705 -29.16 22.57 21.70
C VAL A 705 -29.63 22.26 23.13
N ASP A 706 -30.57 21.33 23.27
CA ASP A 706 -31.08 20.95 24.60
C ASP A 706 -30.00 20.30 25.46
N ILE A 707 -29.17 19.40 24.85
CA ILE A 707 -28.02 18.79 25.53
C ILE A 707 -26.99 19.84 25.93
N SER A 708 -26.64 20.75 25.02
CA SER A 708 -25.68 21.84 25.32
C SER A 708 -26.20 22.79 26.41
N ARG A 709 -27.50 23.12 26.39
CA ARG A 709 -28.14 23.95 27.40
C ARG A 709 -28.07 23.30 28.79
N MET A 710 -28.29 21.98 28.88
CA MET A 710 -28.19 21.23 30.13
C MET A 710 -26.79 21.33 30.74
N PHE A 711 -25.72 21.21 29.92
CA PHE A 711 -24.36 21.37 30.42
C PHE A 711 -24.07 22.82 30.86
N THR A 712 -24.57 23.81 30.13
CA THR A 712 -24.45 25.22 30.50
C THR A 712 -25.17 25.52 31.81
N GLU A 713 -26.41 25.03 32.00
CA GLU A 713 -27.20 25.21 33.23
C GLU A 713 -26.61 24.43 34.44
N ALA A 714 -25.81 23.40 34.16
CA ALA A 714 -25.08 22.68 35.18
C ALA A 714 -23.71 23.30 35.52
N GLU A 715 -23.33 24.39 34.85
CA GLU A 715 -22.03 25.08 34.97
C GLU A 715 -20.85 24.16 34.67
N ILE A 716 -21.01 23.21 33.71
CA ILE A 716 -19.99 22.23 33.34
C ILE A 716 -19.33 22.65 32.03
N ASP A 717 -18.01 22.75 32.06
CA ASP A 717 -17.20 23.08 30.88
C ASP A 717 -17.00 21.86 29.99
N VAL A 718 -17.57 21.90 28.77
CA VAL A 718 -17.51 20.81 27.79
C VAL A 718 -16.26 20.97 26.95
N LYS A 719 -15.33 20.02 27.05
CA LYS A 719 -14.06 19.98 26.29
C LYS A 719 -14.22 19.49 24.85
N SER A 720 -15.11 18.54 24.64
CA SER A 720 -15.37 17.97 23.33
C SER A 720 -16.81 17.52 23.18
N MET A 721 -17.39 17.73 21.99
CA MET A 721 -18.71 17.21 21.63
C MET A 721 -18.66 16.73 20.19
N ASN A 722 -19.05 15.45 19.95
CA ASN A 722 -19.08 14.83 18.64
C ASN A 722 -20.42 14.13 18.43
N CYS A 723 -21.13 14.47 17.35
CA CYS A 723 -22.42 13.88 17.04
C CYS A 723 -22.33 13.05 15.78
N ARG A 724 -22.83 11.80 15.81
CA ARG A 724 -22.94 10.90 14.66
C ARG A 724 -24.37 10.43 14.51
N LEU A 725 -24.91 10.56 13.29
CA LEU A 725 -26.21 10.04 12.93
C LEU A 725 -26.06 8.66 12.28
N ASN A 726 -26.94 7.75 12.70
CA ASN A 726 -27.06 6.42 12.09
C ASN A 726 -28.14 6.48 10.98
N LYS A 727 -28.11 5.56 10.01
CA LYS A 727 -29.11 5.41 8.93
C LYS A 727 -30.55 5.19 9.39
N LYS A 728 -30.76 4.90 10.69
CA LYS A 728 -32.08 4.72 11.32
C LYS A 728 -32.53 5.92 12.15
N GLU A 729 -32.01 7.11 11.87
CA GLU A 729 -32.32 8.36 12.59
C GLU A 729 -31.98 8.36 14.10
N PHE A 730 -31.12 7.44 14.57
CA PHE A 730 -30.56 7.49 15.91
C PHE A 730 -29.29 8.33 15.94
N ALA A 731 -29.21 9.25 16.89
CA ALA A 731 -28.04 10.06 17.17
C ALA A 731 -27.20 9.42 18.29
N THR A 732 -25.89 9.33 18.08
CA THR A 732 -24.91 9.03 19.13
C THR A 732 -24.08 10.29 19.34
N ILE A 733 -24.15 10.87 20.55
CA ILE A 733 -23.46 12.11 20.89
C ILE A 733 -22.45 11.79 21.98
N SER A 734 -21.15 11.90 21.66
CA SER A 734 -20.05 11.75 22.60
C SER A 734 -19.70 13.12 23.18
N VAL A 735 -19.71 13.26 24.49
CA VAL A 735 -19.41 14.52 25.18
C VAL A 735 -18.31 14.26 26.22
N GLY A 736 -17.20 15.01 26.08
CA GLY A 736 -16.08 14.98 27.05
C GLY A 736 -16.09 16.23 27.92
N PHE A 737 -16.00 16.06 29.25
CA PHE A 737 -16.01 17.14 30.24
C PHE A 737 -15.30 16.73 31.53
N ASP A 738 -15.01 17.68 32.41
CA ASP A 738 -14.38 17.44 33.72
C ASP A 738 -15.41 17.33 34.84
N ILE A 739 -15.14 16.43 35.79
CA ILE A 739 -15.94 16.21 36.99
C ILE A 739 -15.06 16.00 38.23
N HIS A 740 -15.64 16.16 39.44
CA HIS A 740 -14.93 15.93 40.69
C HIS A 740 -15.13 14.51 41.25
N GLY A 741 -16.11 13.75 40.76
CA GLY A 741 -16.37 12.40 41.21
C GLY A 741 -17.64 11.76 40.68
N LYS A 742 -17.90 10.52 41.11
CA LYS A 742 -19.00 9.67 40.63
C LYS A 742 -20.39 10.23 40.92
N GLU A 743 -20.59 10.92 42.07
CA GLU A 743 -21.88 11.51 42.43
C GLU A 743 -22.27 12.63 41.47
N GLU A 744 -21.31 13.44 41.05
CA GLU A 744 -21.52 14.51 40.06
C GLU A 744 -21.87 13.92 38.70
N LEU A 745 -21.15 12.88 38.27
CA LEU A 745 -21.45 12.15 37.04
C LEU A 745 -22.88 11.62 37.01
N ASN A 746 -23.32 10.98 38.12
CA ASN A 746 -24.67 10.44 38.21
C ASN A 746 -25.75 11.53 38.11
N ARG A 747 -25.54 12.69 38.72
CA ARG A 747 -26.47 13.85 38.62
C ARG A 747 -26.58 14.34 37.18
N ILE A 748 -25.48 14.35 36.44
CA ILE A 748 -25.45 14.75 35.02
C ILE A 748 -26.20 13.71 34.17
N ILE A 749 -25.97 12.43 34.38
CA ILE A 749 -26.67 11.34 33.67
C ILE A 749 -28.17 11.43 33.92
N ASP A 750 -28.60 11.67 35.17
CA ASP A 750 -30.01 11.79 35.51
C ASP A 750 -30.69 13.01 34.88
N LYS A 751 -29.95 14.11 34.69
CA LYS A 751 -30.44 15.29 33.97
C LYS A 751 -30.54 15.01 32.46
N LEU A 752 -29.56 14.32 31.89
CA LEU A 752 -29.56 13.97 30.47
C LEU A 752 -30.70 13.02 30.10
N ARG A 753 -31.00 12.05 30.97
CA ARG A 753 -32.14 11.12 30.77
C ARG A 753 -33.52 11.79 30.78
N LYS A 754 -33.64 13.01 31.30
CA LYS A 754 -34.89 13.78 31.29
C LYS A 754 -35.09 14.54 29.97
N ILE A 755 -34.11 14.60 29.12
CA ILE A 755 -34.22 15.26 27.81
C ILE A 755 -35.02 14.35 26.88
N ASP A 756 -36.06 14.90 26.28
CA ASP A 756 -36.92 14.17 25.36
C ASP A 756 -36.12 13.58 24.19
N GLY A 757 -36.28 12.29 23.93
CA GLY A 757 -35.59 11.54 22.90
C GLY A 757 -34.26 10.88 23.35
N VAL A 758 -33.73 11.15 24.55
CA VAL A 758 -32.55 10.43 25.11
C VAL A 758 -32.99 9.10 25.71
N THR A 759 -32.27 8.02 25.36
CA THR A 759 -32.61 6.65 25.78
C THR A 759 -31.53 6.05 26.68
#